data_cefa6a922446fad09336c74ee3495b5c
#
_entry.id   cefa6a922446fad09336c74ee3495b5c
#
_cell.length_a   1.000
_cell.length_b   1.000
_cell.length_c   1.000
_cell.angle_alpha   90.00
_cell.angle_beta   90.00
_cell.angle_gamma   90.00
#
_symmetry.space_group_name_H-M   'P 1'
#
loop_
_entity.id
_entity.type
_entity.pdbx_description
1 polymer ?
#
loop_
_entity_poly.entity_id
_entity_poly.type
_entity_poly.pdbx_seq_one_letter_code
_entity_poly.pdbx_strand_id
1 'polypeptide(L)'
;MPHDLSFFKIHDVQYNTNILIVVFSHYHQNMVFIKKALLSLYVLLIVVMAAATVVEHCTSTLFVSEHIYGAWWFTLLWALLAAGGTTYFVKRHVRKWNIVLLHLSLLIILLGALLTHLTSFSGTIHLRQGEVVDSYREMMSMTETKSQPLPFVVRLDRFDVINHSGTTAASDYITHFSIADGKTVTHAQVSMNKIFVYHGIRFYQASYDTDNLGSILSISSDRWGIPTTYTGYGLLFFSLLWLLIDPKGTFRRSIRQLSHLGDTVNKSKDNTSQARRSSVLTNTLLILLLSVPITSHAQTSVPRETADRFGKLLMEYNDRICPVETYALDFVQKIHGSRSYKNYTAEQALLGWTFFPEDWSGEPFIRIKSSEMRQQLGLEKYASVNAFFRDGEYILGQPAYDYAHGTNKDAFHKACADIDSKLQMMMTLRQGTPFTLYPYTFPHHRTLWFSPFERFPKEMPRQDADFIGRTFATLFVVARRGDFATVNSTLDAIAEYQQHNGGNSLPSKSRLTAEKIYNRLPYTTILFILNLTLGMLTVVLLARHSHRNDDTKKHCNTKKQRGGSCQTTCHCITMSPALWLRNLQVLSLLTLTAVLALRWEISGTIPLGNGYETTLAVAWMSQFFALVFVITKGTERIHPLSSQTVISIGGADHLSHLHDEHHHCLHRVNGLGLLMCAFGFLLSGFFLLVSHISLMDPAIGPLMPVLNSPLLSIHVSFMMMSYAFLSITFFCGLAALIRPRTAEALQVISRVFLYPAIVTLGIGIFLGAIWANISWGSYWSWDPKETWALITFMLYAIALHTQSLPRLARPRAYHIYMVFCFLSILMTYFGVNYLLSGMHSYA
;
A
#
# COMPACT_ATOMS: atom_id res chain seq x y z
N MET A 1 -0.44 19.16 -88.34
CA MET A 1 -1.19 19.23 -87.14
C MET A 1 -0.91 18.01 -86.28
N PRO A 2 -0.09 18.09 -85.26
CA PRO A 2 -0.28 17.49 -83.97
C PRO A 2 0.40 18.32 -82.86
N HIS A 3 -0.20 19.37 -82.35
CA HIS A 3 0.32 20.14 -81.22
C HIS A 3 -0.67 20.50 -80.12
N ASP A 4 -1.94 20.02 -80.14
CA ASP A 4 -2.97 20.41 -79.15
C ASP A 4 -3.37 19.36 -78.12
N LEU A 5 -2.78 18.19 -78.14
CA LEU A 5 -3.16 17.12 -77.13
C LEU A 5 -2.30 17.11 -75.86
N SER A 6 -1.22 17.84 -75.80
CA SER A 6 -0.34 17.87 -74.59
C SER A 6 -0.76 18.92 -73.56
N PHE A 7 -1.39 19.97 -73.93
CA PHE A 7 -1.85 21.04 -73.02
C PHE A 7 -3.06 20.66 -72.17
N PHE A 8 -4.00 19.93 -72.72
CA PHE A 8 -5.22 19.45 -71.98
C PHE A 8 -4.84 18.40 -70.92
N LYS A 9 -3.89 17.51 -71.14
CA LYS A 9 -3.48 16.50 -70.13
C LYS A 9 -2.71 17.10 -68.95
N ILE A 10 -1.95 18.15 -69.15
CA ILE A 10 -1.18 18.82 -68.07
C ILE A 10 -2.12 19.64 -67.21
N HIS A 11 -3.14 20.29 -67.74
CA HIS A 11 -4.12 21.05 -66.98
C HIS A 11 -5.01 20.18 -66.11
N ASP A 12 -5.44 19.02 -66.61
CA ASP A 12 -6.28 18.05 -65.83
C ASP A 12 -5.51 17.38 -64.71
N VAL A 13 -4.20 17.09 -64.89
CA VAL A 13 -3.33 16.52 -63.85
C VAL A 13 -3.10 17.56 -62.74
N GLN A 14 -2.87 18.83 -63.15
CA GLN A 14 -2.60 19.90 -62.18
C GLN A 14 -3.87 20.33 -61.42
N TYR A 15 -5.05 20.26 -62.06
CA TYR A 15 -6.34 20.54 -61.41
C TYR A 15 -6.73 19.42 -60.45
N ASN A 16 -6.54 18.15 -60.79
CA ASN A 16 -6.75 17.01 -59.91
C ASN A 16 -5.76 16.98 -58.73
N THR A 17 -4.50 17.41 -58.96
CA THR A 17 -3.49 17.52 -57.86
C THR A 17 -3.88 18.60 -56.87
N ASN A 18 -4.37 19.77 -57.34
CA ASN A 18 -4.82 20.87 -56.49
C ASN A 18 -6.08 20.50 -55.69
N ILE A 19 -7.05 19.82 -56.29
CA ILE A 19 -8.23 19.30 -55.55
C ILE A 19 -7.78 18.29 -54.49
N LEU A 20 -6.90 17.36 -54.80
CA LEU A 20 -6.31 16.39 -53.83
C LEU A 20 -5.62 17.11 -52.69
N ILE A 21 -4.81 18.12 -52.93
CA ILE A 21 -4.12 18.91 -51.91
C ILE A 21 -5.12 19.66 -51.01
N VAL A 22 -6.18 20.25 -51.57
CA VAL A 22 -7.22 20.94 -50.79
C VAL A 22 -8.01 19.93 -49.96
N VAL A 23 -8.42 18.80 -50.50
CA VAL A 23 -9.11 17.73 -49.80
C VAL A 23 -8.22 17.15 -48.67
N PHE A 24 -6.93 16.89 -48.92
CA PHE A 24 -5.97 16.44 -47.92
C PHE A 24 -5.75 17.49 -46.82
N SER A 25 -5.66 18.78 -47.19
CA SER A 25 -5.51 19.90 -46.26
C SER A 25 -6.73 20.00 -45.35
N HIS A 26 -7.91 19.95 -45.94
CA HIS A 26 -9.19 20.01 -45.19
C HIS A 26 -9.38 18.79 -44.29
N TYR A 27 -9.08 17.59 -44.76
CA TYR A 27 -9.06 16.36 -43.96
C TYR A 27 -8.09 16.46 -42.79
N HIS A 28 -6.86 16.96 -43.04
CA HIS A 28 -5.86 17.12 -41.98
C HIS A 28 -6.28 18.15 -40.94
N GLN A 29 -6.84 19.27 -41.31
CA GLN A 29 -7.38 20.30 -40.41
C GLN A 29 -8.51 19.75 -39.53
N ASN A 30 -9.46 19.02 -40.11
CA ASN A 30 -10.54 18.37 -39.39
C ASN A 30 -10.03 17.35 -38.38
N MET A 31 -9.00 16.57 -38.73
CA MET A 31 -8.38 15.57 -37.81
C MET A 31 -7.66 16.26 -36.66
N VAL A 32 -7.00 17.40 -36.90
CA VAL A 32 -6.32 18.18 -35.85
C VAL A 32 -7.36 18.80 -34.90
N PHE A 33 -8.47 19.31 -35.43
CA PHE A 33 -9.57 19.88 -34.64
C PHE A 33 -10.23 18.81 -33.75
N ILE A 34 -10.63 17.65 -34.30
CA ILE A 34 -11.22 16.55 -33.54
C ILE A 34 -10.28 16.10 -32.42
N LYS A 35 -8.99 15.98 -32.71
CA LYS A 35 -7.99 15.59 -31.69
C LYS A 35 -7.88 16.60 -30.55
N LYS A 36 -7.86 17.92 -30.87
CA LYS A 36 -7.80 18.96 -29.83
C LYS A 36 -9.06 18.95 -28.98
N ALA A 37 -10.24 18.86 -29.61
CA ALA A 37 -11.52 18.79 -28.92
C ALA A 37 -11.61 17.59 -28.00
N LEU A 38 -11.22 16.39 -28.46
CA LEU A 38 -11.15 15.19 -27.63
C LEU A 38 -10.21 15.33 -26.44
N LEU A 39 -9.02 15.89 -26.66
CA LEU A 39 -8.08 16.09 -25.55
C LEU A 39 -8.62 17.09 -24.54
N SER A 40 -9.25 18.18 -24.98
CA SER A 40 -9.88 19.15 -24.07
C SER A 40 -11.04 18.53 -23.29
N LEU A 41 -11.90 17.74 -23.95
CA LEU A 41 -13.00 17.04 -23.31
C LEU A 41 -12.51 15.99 -22.28
N TYR A 42 -11.44 15.27 -22.63
CA TYR A 42 -10.81 14.29 -21.74
C TYR A 42 -10.23 14.96 -20.47
N VAL A 43 -9.54 16.08 -20.63
CA VAL A 43 -8.99 16.87 -19.51
C VAL A 43 -10.12 17.46 -18.68
N LEU A 44 -11.16 18.00 -19.33
CA LEU A 44 -12.35 18.53 -18.63
C LEU A 44 -12.99 17.46 -17.75
N LEU A 45 -13.17 16.25 -18.27
CA LEU A 45 -13.74 15.14 -17.51
C LEU A 45 -12.91 14.78 -16.28
N ILE A 46 -11.57 14.72 -16.41
CA ILE A 46 -10.66 14.51 -15.27
C ILE A 46 -10.84 15.62 -14.22
N VAL A 47 -10.89 16.88 -14.65
CA VAL A 47 -11.05 18.02 -13.74
C VAL A 47 -12.40 17.98 -13.03
N VAL A 48 -13.49 17.65 -13.76
CA VAL A 48 -14.83 17.50 -13.16
C VAL A 48 -14.83 16.39 -12.10
N MET A 49 -14.27 15.21 -12.40
CA MET A 49 -14.19 14.13 -11.43
C MET A 49 -13.35 14.50 -10.19
N ALA A 50 -12.22 15.15 -10.38
CA ALA A 50 -11.39 15.62 -9.26
C ALA A 50 -12.11 16.68 -8.41
N ALA A 51 -12.79 17.63 -9.05
CA ALA A 51 -13.57 18.65 -8.35
C ALA A 51 -14.76 18.03 -7.59
N ALA A 52 -15.41 17.01 -8.16
CA ALA A 52 -16.52 16.31 -7.54
C ALA A 52 -16.12 15.68 -6.19
N THR A 53 -14.92 15.10 -6.09
CA THR A 53 -14.44 14.53 -4.81
C THR A 53 -14.19 15.60 -3.73
N VAL A 54 -13.83 16.82 -4.13
CA VAL A 54 -13.69 17.95 -3.18
C VAL A 54 -15.06 18.44 -2.75
N VAL A 55 -16.02 18.55 -3.69
CA VAL A 55 -17.41 18.92 -3.37
C VAL A 55 -18.02 17.88 -2.44
N GLU A 56 -17.77 16.58 -2.67
CA GLU A 56 -18.23 15.50 -1.80
C GLU A 56 -17.75 15.67 -0.35
N HIS A 57 -16.48 16.01 -0.17
CA HIS A 57 -15.93 16.28 1.15
C HIS A 57 -16.58 17.49 1.84
N CYS A 58 -16.96 18.51 1.07
CA CYS A 58 -17.58 19.73 1.62
C CYS A 58 -19.11 19.58 1.84
N THR A 59 -19.75 18.61 1.18
CA THR A 59 -21.21 18.44 1.22
C THR A 59 -21.59 17.03 1.70
N SER A 60 -21.84 16.11 0.79
CA SER A 60 -22.12 14.69 1.08
C SER A 60 -22.02 13.86 -0.20
N THR A 61 -21.81 12.54 -0.04
CA THR A 61 -21.80 11.55 -1.14
C THR A 61 -23.12 11.56 -1.91
N LEU A 62 -24.25 11.69 -1.21
CA LEU A 62 -25.57 11.70 -1.85
C LEU A 62 -25.76 12.93 -2.74
N PHE A 63 -25.35 14.12 -2.29
CA PHE A 63 -25.42 15.35 -3.07
C PHE A 63 -24.64 15.23 -4.39
N VAL A 64 -23.40 14.73 -4.33
CA VAL A 64 -22.56 14.59 -5.52
C VAL A 64 -23.08 13.49 -6.45
N SER A 65 -23.57 12.39 -5.88
CA SER A 65 -24.19 11.32 -6.66
C SER A 65 -25.39 11.81 -7.45
N GLU A 66 -26.24 12.66 -6.86
CA GLU A 66 -27.47 13.19 -7.52
C GLU A 66 -27.15 14.32 -8.51
N HIS A 67 -26.33 15.31 -8.12
CA HIS A 67 -26.14 16.55 -8.87
C HIS A 67 -24.99 16.54 -9.86
N ILE A 68 -24.00 15.64 -9.68
CA ILE A 68 -22.85 15.54 -10.57
C ILE A 68 -22.83 14.20 -11.31
N TYR A 69 -22.65 13.07 -10.62
CA TYR A 69 -22.45 11.78 -11.26
C TYR A 69 -23.73 11.23 -11.92
N GLY A 70 -24.90 11.43 -11.29
CA GLY A 70 -26.22 11.08 -11.83
C GLY A 70 -26.80 12.10 -12.82
N ALA A 71 -26.17 13.26 -12.95
CA ALA A 71 -26.67 14.32 -13.79
C ALA A 71 -26.55 14.00 -15.31
N TRP A 72 -27.55 14.41 -16.10
CA TRP A 72 -27.58 14.19 -17.55
C TRP A 72 -26.35 14.79 -18.29
N TRP A 73 -25.86 15.94 -17.84
CA TRP A 73 -24.67 16.58 -18.45
C TRP A 73 -23.39 15.79 -18.26
N PHE A 74 -23.21 15.10 -17.13
CA PHE A 74 -22.07 14.23 -16.88
C PHE A 74 -22.11 12.99 -17.79
N THR A 75 -23.28 12.37 -17.92
CA THR A 75 -23.51 11.27 -18.88
C THR A 75 -23.23 11.72 -20.32
N LEU A 76 -23.66 12.96 -20.68
CA LEU A 76 -23.38 13.55 -21.98
C LEU A 76 -21.87 13.75 -22.25
N LEU A 77 -21.08 14.17 -21.25
CA LEU A 77 -19.63 14.29 -21.40
C LEU A 77 -18.99 12.92 -21.74
N TRP A 78 -19.38 11.85 -21.07
CA TRP A 78 -18.93 10.49 -21.39
C TRP A 78 -19.36 10.05 -22.79
N ALA A 79 -20.61 10.30 -23.17
CA ALA A 79 -21.14 9.96 -24.48
C ALA A 79 -20.40 10.70 -25.61
N LEU A 80 -20.13 12.01 -25.44
CA LEU A 80 -19.35 12.80 -26.38
C LEU A 80 -17.91 12.29 -26.50
N LEU A 81 -17.26 11.92 -25.39
CA LEU A 81 -15.93 11.34 -25.41
C LEU A 81 -15.92 9.99 -26.15
N ALA A 82 -16.91 9.12 -25.89
CA ALA A 82 -17.05 7.82 -26.55
C ALA A 82 -17.29 7.97 -28.07
N ALA A 83 -18.24 8.82 -28.46
CA ALA A 83 -18.59 9.06 -29.88
C ALA A 83 -17.43 9.72 -30.65
N GLY A 84 -16.83 10.77 -30.06
CA GLY A 84 -15.68 11.46 -30.64
C GLY A 84 -14.44 10.57 -30.73
N GLY A 85 -14.17 9.78 -29.68
CA GLY A 85 -13.09 8.80 -29.64
C GLY A 85 -13.25 7.72 -30.71
N THR A 86 -14.45 7.15 -30.85
CA THR A 86 -14.79 6.17 -31.90
C THR A 86 -14.62 6.77 -33.30
N THR A 87 -15.12 7.99 -33.51
CA THR A 87 -14.96 8.70 -34.78
C THR A 87 -13.49 8.93 -35.14
N TYR A 88 -12.68 9.37 -34.18
CA TYR A 88 -11.24 9.56 -34.38
C TYR A 88 -10.52 8.22 -34.67
N PHE A 89 -10.90 7.16 -33.94
CA PHE A 89 -10.35 5.83 -34.09
C PHE A 89 -10.61 5.23 -35.49
N VAL A 90 -11.86 5.33 -35.98
CA VAL A 90 -12.27 4.88 -37.30
C VAL A 90 -11.53 5.67 -38.40
N LYS A 91 -11.51 7.01 -38.30
CA LYS A 91 -10.82 7.88 -39.26
C LYS A 91 -9.31 7.66 -39.32
N ARG A 92 -8.70 7.19 -38.26
CA ARG A 92 -7.27 6.82 -38.19
C ARG A 92 -6.96 5.43 -38.77
N HIS A 93 -7.96 4.66 -39.16
CA HIS A 93 -7.83 3.31 -39.68
C HIS A 93 -6.94 2.39 -38.81
N VAL A 94 -7.16 2.40 -37.49
CA VAL A 94 -6.40 1.54 -36.56
C VAL A 94 -6.78 0.08 -36.80
N ARG A 95 -5.83 -0.75 -37.27
CA ARG A 95 -6.06 -2.17 -37.64
C ARG A 95 -5.46 -3.17 -36.65
N LYS A 96 -4.80 -2.72 -35.58
CA LYS A 96 -4.21 -3.62 -34.57
C LYS A 96 -5.29 -4.14 -33.64
N TRP A 97 -5.57 -5.43 -33.73
CA TRP A 97 -6.66 -6.07 -32.99
C TRP A 97 -6.57 -5.89 -31.48
N ASN A 98 -5.37 -5.95 -30.85
CA ASN A 98 -5.17 -5.69 -29.44
C ASN A 98 -5.62 -4.27 -29.02
N ILE A 99 -5.36 -3.25 -29.86
CA ILE A 99 -5.78 -1.87 -29.60
C ILE A 99 -7.28 -1.70 -29.87
N VAL A 100 -7.81 -2.34 -30.92
CA VAL A 100 -9.25 -2.33 -31.25
C VAL A 100 -10.03 -2.94 -30.09
N LEU A 101 -9.63 -4.11 -29.61
CA LEU A 101 -10.32 -4.82 -28.53
C LEU A 101 -10.27 -4.04 -27.22
N LEU A 102 -9.14 -3.38 -26.90
CA LEU A 102 -8.99 -2.54 -25.72
C LEU A 102 -9.97 -1.35 -25.73
N HIS A 103 -10.10 -0.64 -26.85
CA HIS A 103 -11.05 0.49 -26.92
C HIS A 103 -12.51 0.02 -27.00
N LEU A 104 -12.78 -1.10 -27.68
CA LEU A 104 -14.11 -1.70 -27.71
C LEU A 104 -14.56 -2.15 -26.31
N SER A 105 -13.67 -2.74 -25.51
CA SER A 105 -14.00 -3.14 -24.14
C SER A 105 -14.39 -1.94 -23.26
N LEU A 106 -13.71 -0.79 -23.39
CA LEU A 106 -14.09 0.45 -22.70
C LEU A 106 -15.48 0.96 -23.14
N LEU A 107 -15.80 0.88 -24.44
CA LEU A 107 -17.14 1.24 -24.92
C LEU A 107 -18.22 0.31 -24.36
N ILE A 108 -17.94 -1.00 -24.26
CA ILE A 108 -18.87 -1.98 -23.66
C ILE A 108 -19.08 -1.68 -22.18
N ILE A 109 -18.01 -1.33 -21.44
CA ILE A 109 -18.11 -0.92 -20.03
C ILE A 109 -19.00 0.33 -19.88
N LEU A 110 -18.80 1.36 -20.72
CA LEU A 110 -19.63 2.57 -20.70
C LEU A 110 -21.10 2.27 -21.07
N LEU A 111 -21.33 1.36 -22.01
CA LEU A 111 -22.68 0.90 -22.34
C LEU A 111 -23.33 0.17 -21.15
N GLY A 112 -22.58 -0.72 -20.50
CA GLY A 112 -23.05 -1.40 -19.30
C GLY A 112 -23.38 -0.43 -18.16
N ALA A 113 -22.52 0.57 -17.91
CA ALA A 113 -22.78 1.62 -16.93
C ALA A 113 -24.04 2.45 -17.26
N LEU A 114 -24.26 2.76 -18.53
CA LEU A 114 -25.49 3.42 -18.98
C LEU A 114 -26.72 2.54 -18.75
N LEU A 115 -26.65 1.25 -19.06
CA LEU A 115 -27.75 0.30 -18.80
C LEU A 115 -28.06 0.20 -17.30
N THR A 116 -27.03 0.11 -16.45
CA THR A 116 -27.20 0.16 -14.99
C THR A 116 -27.91 1.43 -14.56
N HIS A 117 -27.46 2.60 -15.03
CA HIS A 117 -28.08 3.89 -14.70
C HIS A 117 -29.58 3.96 -15.10
N LEU A 118 -29.94 3.32 -16.21
CA LEU A 118 -31.31 3.36 -16.74
C LEU A 118 -32.25 2.27 -16.20
N THR A 119 -31.71 1.11 -15.76
CA THR A 119 -32.52 -0.09 -15.50
C THR A 119 -32.37 -0.71 -14.14
N SER A 120 -31.33 -0.30 -13.36
CA SER A 120 -31.13 -0.87 -12.02
C SER A 120 -32.01 -0.20 -10.98
N PHE A 121 -32.33 -0.94 -9.95
CA PHE A 121 -32.88 -0.38 -8.72
C PHE A 121 -32.10 -0.92 -7.50
N SER A 122 -32.11 -0.16 -6.43
CA SER A 122 -31.53 -0.53 -5.14
C SER A 122 -32.36 0.03 -3.99
N GLY A 123 -32.27 -0.61 -2.84
CA GLY A 123 -32.98 -0.17 -1.64
C GLY A 123 -32.58 -0.99 -0.43
N THR A 124 -33.28 -0.79 0.67
CA THR A 124 -33.04 -1.48 1.94
C THR A 124 -34.30 -2.14 2.45
N ILE A 125 -34.16 -3.31 3.05
CA ILE A 125 -35.20 -4.02 3.77
C ILE A 125 -34.76 -4.14 5.23
N HIS A 126 -35.60 -3.68 6.14
CA HIS A 126 -35.39 -3.89 7.57
C HIS A 126 -36.22 -5.08 8.03
N LEU A 127 -35.59 -6.12 8.50
CA LEU A 127 -36.17 -7.37 8.96
C LEU A 127 -36.03 -7.47 10.47
N ARG A 128 -37.13 -7.65 11.19
CA ARG A 128 -37.14 -7.97 12.61
C ARG A 128 -37.72 -9.34 12.85
N GLN A 129 -37.26 -10.01 13.90
CA GLN A 129 -37.72 -11.32 14.28
C GLN A 129 -39.22 -11.32 14.56
N GLY A 130 -39.99 -12.19 13.89
CA GLY A 130 -41.45 -12.28 14.00
C GLY A 130 -42.22 -11.36 13.07
N GLU A 131 -41.56 -10.41 12.36
CA GLU A 131 -42.21 -9.54 11.37
C GLU A 131 -42.06 -10.09 9.95
N VAL A 132 -43.03 -9.74 9.13
CA VAL A 132 -43.11 -10.12 7.70
C VAL A 132 -43.06 -8.84 6.90
N VAL A 133 -42.18 -8.77 5.91
CA VAL A 133 -41.94 -7.57 5.07
C VAL A 133 -42.20 -7.91 3.62
N ASP A 134 -43.05 -7.10 2.96
CA ASP A 134 -43.43 -7.21 1.56
C ASP A 134 -42.99 -6.02 0.71
N SER A 135 -42.18 -5.12 1.27
CA SER A 135 -41.76 -3.89 0.61
C SER A 135 -40.33 -3.52 0.98
N TYR A 136 -39.69 -2.74 0.15
CA TYR A 136 -38.35 -2.19 0.42
C TYR A 136 -38.40 -0.65 0.38
N ARG A 137 -37.44 -0.04 1.05
CA ARG A 137 -37.26 1.42 1.07
C ARG A 137 -36.23 1.82 0.03
N GLU A 138 -36.66 2.60 -0.95
CA GLU A 138 -35.80 3.24 -1.94
C GLU A 138 -35.48 4.67 -1.46
N MET A 139 -34.19 5.02 -1.41
CA MET A 139 -33.77 6.37 -1.04
C MET A 139 -33.79 7.26 -2.27
N MET A 140 -34.73 8.21 -2.31
CA MET A 140 -34.89 9.12 -3.43
C MET A 140 -34.14 10.45 -3.27
N SER A 141 -33.93 10.89 -2.02
CA SER A 141 -33.14 12.09 -1.67
C SER A 141 -32.69 11.98 -0.21
N MET A 142 -31.93 12.98 0.30
CA MET A 142 -31.50 13.01 1.70
C MET A 142 -32.65 12.92 2.73
N THR A 143 -33.84 13.36 2.34
CA THR A 143 -35.01 13.47 3.22
C THR A 143 -36.17 12.57 2.83
N GLU A 144 -36.18 12.04 1.60
CA GLU A 144 -37.30 11.29 1.07
C GLU A 144 -36.92 9.81 0.82
N THR A 145 -37.65 8.93 1.51
CA THR A 145 -37.63 7.49 1.28
C THR A 145 -38.98 7.05 0.75
N LYS A 146 -39.02 6.29 -0.34
CA LYS A 146 -40.26 5.75 -0.93
C LYS A 146 -40.31 4.25 -0.65
N SER A 147 -41.40 3.78 -0.13
CA SER A 147 -41.68 2.34 -0.02
C SER A 147 -42.14 1.81 -1.38
N GLN A 148 -41.46 0.74 -1.84
CA GLN A 148 -41.78 0.04 -3.10
C GLN A 148 -42.14 -1.43 -2.78
N PRO A 149 -43.17 -2.00 -3.42
CA PRO A 149 -43.59 -3.37 -3.15
C PRO A 149 -42.55 -4.39 -3.67
N LEU A 150 -42.39 -5.48 -2.95
CA LEU A 150 -41.67 -6.67 -3.41
C LEU A 150 -42.68 -7.68 -4.04
N PRO A 151 -42.25 -8.47 -5.03
CA PRO A 151 -43.10 -9.49 -5.62
C PRO A 151 -43.29 -10.73 -4.72
N PHE A 152 -42.67 -10.77 -3.56
CA PHE A 152 -42.69 -11.85 -2.57
C PHE A 152 -42.55 -11.26 -1.15
N VAL A 153 -42.73 -12.09 -0.17
CA VAL A 153 -42.69 -11.70 1.24
C VAL A 153 -41.41 -12.26 1.87
N VAL A 154 -40.76 -11.47 2.72
CA VAL A 154 -39.52 -11.84 3.41
C VAL A 154 -39.75 -11.83 4.92
N ARG A 155 -39.25 -12.87 5.61
CA ARG A 155 -39.31 -12.99 7.07
C ARG A 155 -37.94 -13.31 7.61
N LEU A 156 -37.52 -12.64 8.69
CA LEU A 156 -36.31 -12.97 9.42
C LEU A 156 -36.50 -14.26 10.23
N ASP A 157 -35.70 -15.26 9.99
CA ASP A 157 -35.67 -16.49 10.78
C ASP A 157 -34.72 -16.34 11.99
N ARG A 158 -33.47 -15.86 11.75
CA ARG A 158 -32.44 -15.66 12.77
C ARG A 158 -31.34 -14.73 12.27
N PHE A 159 -30.76 -13.96 13.18
CA PHE A 159 -29.54 -13.18 12.95
C PHE A 159 -28.44 -13.65 13.89
N ASP A 160 -27.24 -13.90 13.36
CA ASP A 160 -26.09 -14.38 14.11
C ASP A 160 -24.88 -13.48 13.91
N VAL A 161 -24.22 -13.13 15.02
CA VAL A 161 -22.90 -12.48 15.02
C VAL A 161 -21.85 -13.52 15.34
N ILE A 162 -20.98 -13.79 14.38
CA ILE A 162 -19.86 -14.72 14.57
C ILE A 162 -18.64 -13.91 14.98
N ASN A 163 -18.08 -14.21 16.15
CA ASN A 163 -16.91 -13.50 16.67
C ASN A 163 -15.63 -14.28 16.39
N HIS A 164 -14.51 -13.54 16.36
CA HIS A 164 -13.19 -14.15 16.40
C HIS A 164 -13.02 -14.92 17.71
N SER A 165 -12.35 -16.09 17.64
CA SER A 165 -12.21 -16.96 18.79
C SER A 165 -11.53 -16.27 19.97
N GLY A 166 -12.17 -16.23 21.12
CA GLY A 166 -11.69 -15.61 22.34
C GLY A 166 -11.94 -14.11 22.45
N THR A 167 -12.65 -13.48 21.50
CA THR A 167 -12.87 -12.03 21.50
C THR A 167 -14.35 -11.68 21.33
N THR A 168 -14.67 -10.40 21.48
CA THR A 168 -15.99 -9.85 21.16
C THR A 168 -16.06 -9.24 19.75
N ALA A 169 -14.94 -9.16 19.05
CA ALA A 169 -14.87 -8.63 17.71
C ALA A 169 -15.51 -9.57 16.69
N ALA A 170 -16.42 -9.03 15.88
CA ALA A 170 -17.13 -9.81 14.88
C ALA A 170 -16.19 -10.23 13.72
N SER A 171 -16.27 -11.50 13.33
CA SER A 171 -15.63 -12.05 12.13
C SER A 171 -16.57 -12.21 10.96
N ASP A 172 -17.90 -12.32 11.20
CA ASP A 172 -18.96 -12.33 10.18
C ASP A 172 -20.31 -11.96 10.81
N TYR A 173 -21.24 -11.50 9.97
CA TYR A 173 -22.63 -11.23 10.30
C TYR A 173 -23.51 -12.05 9.37
N ILE A 174 -24.37 -12.90 9.91
CA ILE A 174 -25.16 -13.85 9.14
C ILE A 174 -26.64 -13.61 9.39
N THR A 175 -27.38 -13.32 8.33
CA THR A 175 -28.85 -13.24 8.35
C THR A 175 -29.45 -14.47 7.70
N HIS A 176 -30.23 -15.22 8.45
CA HIS A 176 -31.08 -16.31 7.97
C HIS A 176 -32.50 -15.79 7.80
N PHE A 177 -33.08 -15.99 6.63
CA PHE A 177 -34.41 -15.49 6.30
C PHE A 177 -35.16 -16.45 5.36
N SER A 178 -36.45 -16.35 5.35
CA SER A 178 -37.33 -17.13 4.50
C SER A 178 -38.05 -16.21 3.52
N ILE A 179 -38.12 -16.60 2.25
CA ILE A 179 -38.89 -15.92 1.21
C ILE A 179 -40.12 -16.77 0.89
N ALA A 180 -41.30 -16.19 1.04
CA ALA A 180 -42.56 -16.80 0.64
C ALA A 180 -43.06 -16.15 -0.68
N ASP A 181 -43.18 -17.00 -1.71
CA ASP A 181 -43.68 -16.62 -3.04
C ASP A 181 -44.82 -17.56 -3.41
N GLY A 182 -46.04 -17.07 -3.26
CA GLY A 182 -47.24 -17.87 -3.40
C GLY A 182 -47.28 -19.06 -2.42
N LYS A 183 -47.11 -20.28 -2.91
CA LYS A 183 -47.12 -21.51 -2.10
C LYS A 183 -45.71 -22.03 -1.76
N THR A 184 -44.67 -21.43 -2.33
CA THR A 184 -43.27 -21.84 -2.14
C THR A 184 -42.62 -21.04 -1.05
N VAL A 185 -41.91 -21.71 -0.13
CA VAL A 185 -41.07 -21.09 0.88
C VAL A 185 -39.62 -21.47 0.59
N THR A 186 -38.75 -20.50 0.41
CA THR A 186 -37.32 -20.71 0.18
C THR A 186 -36.55 -20.17 1.38
N HIS A 187 -35.79 -21.03 2.04
CA HIS A 187 -34.88 -20.63 3.11
C HIS A 187 -33.58 -20.11 2.49
N ALA A 188 -33.10 -18.98 2.98
CA ALA A 188 -31.96 -18.25 2.45
C ALA A 188 -31.04 -17.79 3.58
N GLN A 189 -29.78 -17.59 3.22
CA GLN A 189 -28.78 -17.08 4.11
C GLN A 189 -27.92 -16.07 3.36
N VAL A 190 -27.63 -14.97 4.01
CA VAL A 190 -26.70 -13.94 3.52
C VAL A 190 -25.72 -13.58 4.62
N SER A 191 -24.43 -13.36 4.25
CA SER A 191 -23.42 -12.84 5.17
C SER A 191 -22.49 -11.85 4.45
N MET A 192 -21.52 -11.27 5.17
CA MET A 192 -20.51 -10.43 4.55
C MET A 192 -19.79 -11.19 3.43
N ASN A 193 -19.69 -10.61 2.24
CA ASN A 193 -19.09 -11.24 1.07
C ASN A 193 -19.80 -12.49 0.49
N LYS A 194 -21.01 -12.85 1.01
CA LYS A 194 -21.86 -13.94 0.49
C LYS A 194 -23.26 -13.42 0.23
N ILE A 195 -23.56 -13.19 -1.03
CA ILE A 195 -24.88 -12.71 -1.46
C ILE A 195 -25.85 -13.89 -1.70
N PHE A 196 -27.13 -13.60 -1.59
CA PHE A 196 -28.20 -14.49 -2.03
C PHE A 196 -28.95 -13.83 -3.20
N VAL A 197 -29.37 -14.62 -4.19
CA VAL A 197 -30.07 -14.10 -5.37
C VAL A 197 -31.40 -14.84 -5.53
N TYR A 198 -32.49 -14.08 -5.62
CA TYR A 198 -33.84 -14.61 -5.87
C TYR A 198 -34.57 -13.76 -6.89
N HIS A 199 -35.07 -14.37 -7.97
CA HIS A 199 -35.77 -13.72 -9.10
C HIS A 199 -34.96 -12.51 -9.68
N GLY A 200 -33.64 -12.54 -9.66
CA GLY A 200 -32.78 -11.47 -10.15
C GLY A 200 -32.59 -10.31 -9.17
N ILE A 201 -33.22 -10.37 -8.00
CA ILE A 201 -32.95 -9.48 -6.86
C ILE A 201 -31.84 -10.10 -5.99
N ARG A 202 -30.82 -9.32 -5.66
CA ARG A 202 -29.67 -9.71 -4.84
C ARG A 202 -29.83 -9.12 -3.46
N PHE A 203 -29.53 -9.91 -2.44
CA PHE A 203 -29.59 -9.55 -1.03
C PHE A 203 -28.19 -9.49 -0.46
N TYR A 204 -27.88 -8.43 0.30
CA TYR A 204 -26.58 -8.16 0.91
C TYR A 204 -26.79 -7.85 2.38
N GLN A 205 -25.85 -8.29 3.25
CA GLN A 205 -25.80 -7.86 4.63
C GLN A 205 -25.32 -6.41 4.70
N ALA A 206 -26.14 -5.49 5.20
CA ALA A 206 -25.79 -4.08 5.30
C ALA A 206 -25.55 -3.60 6.73
N SER A 207 -26.50 -3.88 7.65
CA SER A 207 -26.43 -3.48 9.04
C SER A 207 -27.29 -4.39 9.90
N TYR A 208 -27.36 -4.12 11.20
CA TYR A 208 -28.20 -4.88 12.14
C TYR A 208 -28.63 -3.96 13.29
N ASP A 209 -29.66 -4.41 14.04
CA ASP A 209 -30.13 -3.67 15.21
C ASP A 209 -29.26 -3.94 16.41
N THR A 210 -29.11 -2.95 17.28
CA THR A 210 -28.24 -3.02 18.49
C THR A 210 -28.66 -4.11 19.49
N ASP A 211 -29.92 -4.57 19.39
CA ASP A 211 -30.47 -5.65 20.22
C ASP A 211 -30.24 -7.05 19.61
N ASN A 212 -29.61 -7.15 18.41
CA ASN A 212 -29.41 -8.36 17.63
C ASN A 212 -30.71 -9.11 17.23
N LEU A 213 -31.88 -8.47 17.35
CA LEU A 213 -33.17 -9.03 16.97
C LEU A 213 -33.63 -8.59 15.59
N GLY A 214 -32.87 -7.75 14.91
CA GLY A 214 -33.17 -7.27 13.57
C GLY A 214 -31.92 -7.20 12.69
N SER A 215 -32.15 -7.29 11.40
CA SER A 215 -31.13 -7.17 10.35
C SER A 215 -31.61 -6.26 9.24
N ILE A 216 -30.71 -5.42 8.73
CA ILE A 216 -30.96 -4.56 7.59
C ILE A 216 -30.22 -5.15 6.39
N LEU A 217 -30.97 -5.56 5.39
CA LEU A 217 -30.45 -6.05 4.13
C LEU A 217 -30.51 -4.97 3.08
N SER A 218 -29.42 -4.76 2.34
CA SER A 218 -29.45 -4.03 1.08
C SER A 218 -29.91 -4.96 -0.03
N ILE A 219 -30.76 -4.48 -0.91
CA ILE A 219 -31.18 -5.20 -2.11
C ILE A 219 -30.81 -4.42 -3.36
N SER A 220 -30.46 -5.13 -4.42
CA SER A 220 -30.26 -4.52 -5.73
C SER A 220 -30.67 -5.47 -6.85
N SER A 221 -31.11 -4.90 -7.97
CA SER A 221 -31.34 -5.65 -9.21
C SER A 221 -30.77 -4.88 -10.38
N ASP A 222 -29.86 -5.50 -11.11
CA ASP A 222 -29.29 -4.97 -12.34
C ASP A 222 -29.14 -6.11 -13.36
N ARG A 223 -30.19 -6.38 -14.06
CA ARG A 223 -30.31 -7.53 -14.97
C ARG A 223 -29.43 -7.37 -16.21
N TRP A 224 -29.29 -6.14 -16.72
CA TRP A 224 -28.64 -5.86 -18.00
C TRP A 224 -27.29 -5.20 -17.88
N GLY A 225 -27.13 -4.26 -16.94
CA GLY A 225 -25.88 -3.48 -16.78
C GLY A 225 -24.72 -4.32 -16.32
N ILE A 226 -24.87 -5.12 -15.26
CA ILE A 226 -23.79 -5.95 -14.72
C ILE A 226 -23.26 -6.98 -15.73
N PRO A 227 -24.09 -7.80 -16.42
CA PRO A 227 -23.55 -8.74 -17.40
C PRO A 227 -22.81 -8.05 -18.54
N THR A 228 -23.32 -6.90 -19.01
CA THR A 228 -22.68 -6.09 -20.05
C THR A 228 -21.33 -5.53 -19.58
N THR A 229 -21.29 -4.91 -18.39
CA THR A 229 -20.06 -4.37 -17.79
C THR A 229 -19.03 -5.45 -17.55
N TYR A 230 -19.43 -6.62 -17.03
CA TYR A 230 -18.51 -7.74 -16.77
C TYR A 230 -17.97 -8.36 -18.08
N THR A 231 -18.77 -8.37 -19.14
CA THR A 231 -18.27 -8.73 -20.49
C THR A 231 -17.18 -7.75 -20.92
N GLY A 232 -17.40 -6.45 -20.72
CA GLY A 232 -16.40 -5.41 -20.95
C GLY A 232 -15.13 -5.60 -20.11
N TYR A 233 -15.25 -5.93 -18.82
CA TYR A 233 -14.11 -6.23 -17.94
C TYR A 233 -13.30 -7.44 -18.43
N GLY A 234 -13.95 -8.53 -18.82
CA GLY A 234 -13.31 -9.71 -19.37
C GLY A 234 -12.51 -9.41 -20.63
N LEU A 235 -13.11 -8.66 -21.57
CA LEU A 235 -12.45 -8.23 -22.81
C LEU A 235 -11.28 -7.28 -22.53
N LEU A 236 -11.43 -6.38 -21.57
CA LEU A 236 -10.37 -5.44 -21.18
C LEU A 236 -9.20 -6.18 -20.53
N PHE A 237 -9.48 -7.10 -19.61
CA PHE A 237 -8.46 -7.96 -18.99
C PHE A 237 -7.63 -8.70 -20.07
N PHE A 238 -8.31 -9.36 -20.99
CA PHE A 238 -7.65 -10.05 -22.09
C PHE A 238 -6.81 -9.11 -22.96
N SER A 239 -7.35 -7.95 -23.34
CA SER A 239 -6.66 -6.97 -24.19
C SER A 239 -5.44 -6.34 -23.49
N LEU A 240 -5.53 -6.08 -22.18
CA LEU A 240 -4.43 -5.58 -21.37
C LEU A 240 -3.29 -6.60 -21.27
N LEU A 241 -3.60 -7.88 -21.05
CA LEU A 241 -2.60 -8.94 -21.09
C LEU A 241 -1.97 -9.08 -22.48
N TRP A 242 -2.80 -9.03 -23.54
CA TRP A 242 -2.30 -9.07 -24.91
C TRP A 242 -1.35 -7.93 -25.23
N LEU A 243 -1.57 -6.75 -24.66
CA LEU A 243 -0.67 -5.59 -24.80
C LEU A 243 0.78 -5.91 -24.35
N LEU A 244 0.95 -6.75 -23.34
CA LEU A 244 2.26 -7.18 -22.83
C LEU A 244 2.87 -8.33 -23.67
N ILE A 245 2.03 -9.22 -24.19
CA ILE A 245 2.48 -10.44 -24.86
C ILE A 245 2.79 -10.20 -26.34
N ASP A 246 2.13 -9.25 -27.00
CA ASP A 246 2.24 -8.98 -28.44
C ASP A 246 3.72 -8.83 -28.90
N PRO A 247 4.27 -9.75 -29.72
CA PRO A 247 5.67 -9.69 -30.15
C PRO A 247 6.01 -8.43 -30.98
N LYS A 248 4.99 -7.86 -31.66
CA LYS A 248 5.09 -6.64 -32.47
C LYS A 248 4.62 -5.40 -31.71
N GLY A 249 4.22 -5.56 -30.45
CA GLY A 249 3.72 -4.52 -29.57
C GLY A 249 4.79 -3.53 -29.14
N THR A 250 4.36 -2.37 -28.68
CA THR A 250 5.24 -1.28 -28.22
C THR A 250 6.02 -1.69 -26.97
N PHE A 251 5.41 -2.48 -26.08
CA PHE A 251 6.08 -3.01 -24.88
C PHE A 251 7.28 -3.89 -25.26
N ARG A 252 7.07 -4.90 -26.10
CA ARG A 252 8.15 -5.79 -26.58
C ARG A 252 9.21 -5.05 -27.38
N ARG A 253 8.83 -3.98 -28.10
CA ARG A 253 9.78 -3.09 -28.77
C ARG A 253 10.64 -2.33 -27.75
N SER A 254 10.06 -1.80 -26.68
CA SER A 254 10.80 -1.12 -25.60
C SER A 254 11.79 -2.07 -24.92
N ILE A 255 11.40 -3.34 -24.68
CA ILE A 255 12.32 -4.37 -24.13
C ILE A 255 13.50 -4.63 -25.09
N ARG A 256 13.25 -4.71 -26.41
CA ARG A 256 14.31 -4.87 -27.42
C ARG A 256 15.22 -3.65 -27.50
N GLN A 257 14.67 -2.44 -27.46
CA GLN A 257 15.45 -1.21 -27.38
C GLN A 257 16.35 -1.18 -26.15
N LEU A 258 15.86 -1.67 -25.03
CA LEU A 258 16.64 -1.76 -23.80
C LEU A 258 17.82 -2.73 -23.92
N SER A 259 17.67 -3.87 -24.62
CA SER A 259 18.78 -4.79 -24.86
C SER A 259 19.84 -4.18 -25.78
N HIS A 260 19.43 -3.43 -26.83
CA HIS A 260 20.38 -2.70 -27.71
C HIS A 260 21.08 -1.54 -27.01
N LEU A 261 20.47 -0.88 -26.03
CA LEU A 261 21.15 0.14 -25.22
C LEU A 261 22.29 -0.45 -24.37
N GLY A 262 22.15 -1.69 -23.90
CA GLY A 262 23.22 -2.45 -23.27
C GLY A 262 24.38 -2.75 -24.23
N ASP A 263 24.07 -3.18 -25.44
CA ASP A 263 25.04 -3.57 -26.46
C ASP A 263 25.83 -2.34 -27.04
N THR A 264 25.18 -1.19 -27.20
CA THR A 264 25.85 0.04 -27.68
C THR A 264 26.77 0.66 -26.64
N VAL A 265 26.47 0.53 -25.36
CA VAL A 265 27.39 0.90 -24.26
C VAL A 265 28.63 -0.01 -24.27
N ASN A 266 28.49 -1.28 -24.66
CA ASN A 266 29.60 -2.23 -24.74
C ASN A 266 30.49 -2.00 -25.97
N LYS A 267 29.93 -1.72 -27.15
CA LYS A 267 30.71 -1.42 -28.35
C LYS A 267 31.54 -0.12 -28.31
N SER A 268 31.12 0.83 -27.47
CA SER A 268 31.89 2.08 -27.20
C SER A 268 33.06 1.89 -26.24
N LYS A 269 33.22 0.72 -25.61
CA LYS A 269 34.25 0.43 -24.60
C LYS A 269 35.49 -0.27 -25.13
N ASP A 270 35.49 -0.75 -26.38
CA ASP A 270 36.64 -1.48 -26.94
C ASP A 270 37.85 -0.60 -27.27
N ASN A 271 37.78 0.72 -27.06
CA ASN A 271 38.91 1.62 -27.23
C ASN A 271 39.00 2.61 -26.08
N THR A 272 39.78 2.30 -25.08
CA THR A 272 40.48 3.21 -24.14
C THR A 272 40.38 2.91 -22.64
N SER A 273 41.55 2.79 -22.05
CA SER A 273 41.83 3.22 -20.69
C SER A 273 43.28 3.14 -20.25
N GLN A 274 43.72 4.07 -19.54
CA GLN A 274 44.72 4.01 -18.47
C GLN A 274 44.34 5.07 -17.45
N ALA A 275 44.27 4.72 -16.19
CA ALA A 275 44.12 5.67 -15.10
C ALA A 275 45.03 5.32 -13.92
N ARG A 276 45.81 6.31 -13.54
CA ARG A 276 46.77 6.38 -12.42
C ARG A 276 46.04 6.17 -11.07
N ARG A 277 46.71 5.45 -10.17
CA ARG A 277 46.35 5.35 -8.75
C ARG A 277 46.41 6.72 -8.07
N SER A 278 45.41 7.02 -7.30
CA SER A 278 45.45 7.91 -6.16
C SER A 278 44.77 7.16 -5.00
N SER A 279 45.62 6.82 -4.01
CA SER A 279 45.16 6.32 -2.73
C SER A 279 44.47 7.45 -1.97
N VAL A 280 43.22 7.31 -1.65
CA VAL A 280 42.54 8.14 -0.67
C VAL A 280 42.14 7.24 0.47
N LEU A 281 42.73 7.53 1.62
CA LEU A 281 42.43 6.97 2.92
C LEU A 281 40.91 6.94 3.13
N THR A 282 40.45 5.74 3.40
CA THR A 282 39.11 5.52 3.94
C THR A 282 39.13 5.92 5.39
N ASN A 283 38.80 7.14 5.73
CA ASN A 283 38.42 7.48 7.09
C ASN A 283 37.10 6.77 7.40
N THR A 284 37.25 5.64 8.05
CA THR A 284 36.18 4.98 8.78
C THR A 284 35.75 5.93 9.89
N LEU A 285 34.62 6.58 9.74
CA LEU A 285 33.97 7.32 10.82
C LEU A 285 33.42 6.26 11.79
N LEU A 286 34.27 5.82 12.72
CA LEU A 286 33.85 5.08 13.89
C LEU A 286 33.14 6.09 14.80
N ILE A 287 31.80 6.11 14.74
CA ILE A 287 31.01 6.82 15.74
C ILE A 287 31.17 6.03 17.03
N LEU A 288 32.13 6.46 17.81
CA LEU A 288 32.27 6.04 19.22
C LEU A 288 31.07 6.68 19.95
N LEU A 289 30.05 5.89 20.20
CA LEU A 289 29.01 6.20 21.17
C LEU A 289 29.70 6.25 22.53
N LEU A 290 30.13 7.42 22.96
CA LEU A 290 30.46 7.71 24.34
C LEU A 290 29.16 7.55 25.15
N SER A 291 29.01 6.36 25.73
CA SER A 291 28.09 6.12 26.82
C SER A 291 28.62 6.83 28.04
N VAL A 292 28.13 8.01 28.32
CA VAL A 292 28.29 8.66 29.61
C VAL A 292 27.45 7.85 30.60
N PRO A 293 28.04 7.30 31.66
CA PRO A 293 27.24 6.67 32.70
C PRO A 293 26.50 7.77 33.47
N ILE A 294 25.23 7.95 33.15
CA ILE A 294 24.33 8.73 33.99
C ILE A 294 24.07 7.86 35.23
N THR A 295 24.50 8.30 36.38
CA THR A 295 24.13 7.74 37.69
C THR A 295 22.61 7.95 37.85
N SER A 296 21.85 6.97 37.41
CA SER A 296 20.42 6.91 37.57
C SER A 296 20.10 6.28 38.93
N HIS A 297 19.35 6.96 39.79
CA HIS A 297 18.66 6.32 40.89
C HIS A 297 17.81 5.20 40.32
N ALA A 298 18.01 3.96 40.82
CA ALA A 298 17.24 2.81 40.34
C ALA A 298 15.79 2.97 40.76
N GLN A 299 14.92 3.11 39.79
CA GLN A 299 13.50 3.15 40.01
C GLN A 299 13.01 1.76 40.46
N THR A 300 12.04 1.70 41.36
CA THR A 300 11.48 0.44 41.83
C THR A 300 10.74 -0.27 40.71
N SER A 301 11.11 -1.50 40.39
CA SER A 301 10.44 -2.34 39.39
C SER A 301 10.68 -3.82 39.73
N VAL A 302 9.96 -4.70 39.04
CA VAL A 302 10.13 -6.14 39.19
C VAL A 302 11.44 -6.63 38.55
N PRO A 303 12.05 -7.76 39.06
CA PRO A 303 13.17 -8.40 38.41
C PRO A 303 12.86 -8.77 36.95
N ARG A 304 13.90 -8.81 36.13
CA ARG A 304 13.76 -9.13 34.69
C ARG A 304 13.13 -10.50 34.48
N GLU A 305 13.49 -11.52 35.27
CA GLU A 305 12.92 -12.85 35.17
C GLU A 305 11.40 -12.85 35.41
N THR A 306 10.95 -12.12 36.43
CA THR A 306 9.52 -11.95 36.73
C THR A 306 8.78 -11.23 35.63
N ALA A 307 9.39 -10.19 35.06
CA ALA A 307 8.83 -9.45 33.92
C ALA A 307 8.73 -10.33 32.67
N ASP A 308 9.77 -11.14 32.39
CA ASP A 308 9.78 -12.10 31.26
C ASP A 308 8.69 -13.19 31.43
N ARG A 309 8.42 -13.65 32.67
CA ARG A 309 7.30 -14.60 32.96
C ARG A 309 5.96 -13.95 32.70
N PHE A 310 5.76 -12.71 33.18
CA PHE A 310 4.53 -11.95 32.95
C PHE A 310 4.32 -11.69 31.46
N GLY A 311 5.36 -11.31 30.71
CA GLY A 311 5.33 -11.08 29.27
C GLY A 311 4.90 -12.29 28.44
N LYS A 312 5.08 -13.54 28.98
CA LYS A 312 4.69 -14.79 28.31
C LYS A 312 3.22 -15.15 28.53
N LEU A 313 2.53 -14.55 29.52
CA LEU A 313 1.11 -14.74 29.69
C LEU A 313 0.38 -14.25 28.44
N LEU A 314 -0.79 -14.83 28.17
CA LEU A 314 -1.64 -14.42 27.06
C LEU A 314 -2.70 -13.42 27.55
N MET A 315 -3.10 -12.52 26.65
CA MET A 315 -4.17 -11.55 26.89
C MET A 315 -4.95 -11.28 25.61
N GLU A 316 -6.16 -10.82 25.75
CA GLU A 316 -6.90 -10.21 24.64
C GLU A 316 -6.40 -8.78 24.42
N TYR A 317 -5.90 -8.50 23.25
CA TYR A 317 -5.45 -7.17 22.85
C TYR A 317 -5.59 -6.97 21.35
N ASN A 318 -6.15 -5.84 20.94
CA ASN A 318 -6.45 -5.53 19.54
C ASN A 318 -7.27 -6.65 18.85
N ASP A 319 -8.35 -7.09 19.53
CA ASP A 319 -9.30 -8.10 19.06
C ASP A 319 -8.67 -9.48 18.77
N ARG A 320 -7.54 -9.80 19.40
CA ARG A 320 -6.87 -11.09 19.29
C ARG A 320 -6.19 -11.51 20.59
N ILE A 321 -5.92 -12.79 20.70
CA ILE A 321 -5.15 -13.31 21.81
C ILE A 321 -3.67 -13.28 21.47
N CYS A 322 -2.87 -12.57 22.28
CA CYS A 322 -1.44 -12.39 22.08
C CYS A 322 -0.67 -12.39 23.40
N PRO A 323 0.66 -12.54 23.39
CA PRO A 323 1.49 -12.39 24.59
C PRO A 323 1.40 -10.98 25.17
N VAL A 324 1.43 -10.86 26.50
CA VAL A 324 1.50 -9.57 27.21
C VAL A 324 2.71 -8.74 26.77
N GLU A 325 3.81 -9.38 26.36
CA GLU A 325 4.98 -8.74 25.75
C GLU A 325 4.59 -7.79 24.61
N THR A 326 3.65 -8.21 23.73
CA THR A 326 3.16 -7.40 22.62
C THR A 326 2.46 -6.14 23.12
N TYR A 327 1.58 -6.28 24.10
CA TYR A 327 0.90 -5.14 24.73
C TYR A 327 1.90 -4.21 25.42
N ALA A 328 2.87 -4.76 26.18
CA ALA A 328 3.87 -3.97 26.91
C ALA A 328 4.71 -3.12 25.95
N LEU A 329 5.17 -3.72 24.84
CA LEU A 329 5.95 -3.02 23.82
C LEU A 329 5.18 -1.87 23.17
N ASP A 330 3.90 -2.10 22.82
CA ASP A 330 3.06 -1.08 22.21
C ASP A 330 2.71 0.03 23.20
N PHE A 331 2.33 -0.33 24.42
CA PHE A 331 1.98 0.62 25.50
C PHE A 331 3.17 1.55 25.82
N VAL A 332 4.35 0.99 26.04
CA VAL A 332 5.56 1.75 26.36
C VAL A 332 5.96 2.64 25.20
N GLN A 333 5.83 2.17 23.97
CA GLN A 333 6.09 2.98 22.78
C GLN A 333 5.08 4.13 22.61
N LYS A 334 3.81 3.93 22.92
CA LYS A 334 2.79 5.00 22.91
C LYS A 334 3.06 6.07 23.94
N ILE A 335 3.43 5.68 25.15
CA ILE A 335 3.68 6.62 26.27
C ILE A 335 5.04 7.31 26.13
N HIS A 336 6.13 6.51 26.01
CA HIS A 336 7.50 7.02 26.05
C HIS A 336 8.09 7.32 24.67
N GLY A 337 7.56 6.67 23.60
CA GLY A 337 8.07 6.82 22.23
C GLY A 337 9.28 5.93 21.90
N SER A 338 9.62 4.99 22.80
CA SER A 338 10.64 3.94 22.62
C SER A 338 10.06 2.61 23.11
N ARG A 339 10.62 1.50 22.66
CA ARG A 339 10.21 0.14 23.07
C ARG A 339 10.78 -0.31 24.41
N SER A 340 11.51 0.55 25.10
CA SER A 340 12.10 0.34 26.44
C SER A 340 12.24 1.68 27.14
N TYR A 341 12.37 1.68 28.44
CA TYR A 341 12.61 2.85 29.23
C TYR A 341 13.93 2.74 30.00
N LYS A 342 14.89 3.62 29.70
CA LYS A 342 16.26 3.54 30.27
C LYS A 342 16.81 2.10 30.14
N ASN A 343 17.11 1.44 31.25
CA ASN A 343 17.65 0.07 31.33
C ASN A 343 16.55 -0.99 31.56
N TYR A 344 15.27 -0.59 31.62
CA TYR A 344 14.12 -1.48 31.83
C TYR A 344 13.55 -1.98 30.50
N THR A 345 13.19 -3.27 30.45
CA THR A 345 12.39 -3.81 29.35
C THR A 345 10.99 -3.19 29.33
N ALA A 346 10.23 -3.39 28.25
CA ALA A 346 8.86 -2.89 28.20
C ALA A 346 7.99 -3.48 29.32
N GLU A 347 8.15 -4.76 29.60
CA GLU A 347 7.41 -5.48 30.63
C GLU A 347 7.78 -4.94 32.03
N GLN A 348 9.07 -4.68 32.28
CA GLN A 348 9.52 -4.08 33.54
C GLN A 348 8.95 -2.68 33.74
N ALA A 349 8.94 -1.85 32.68
CA ALA A 349 8.36 -0.51 32.74
C ALA A 349 6.84 -0.56 32.98
N LEU A 350 6.14 -1.43 32.24
CA LEU A 350 4.70 -1.64 32.39
C LEU A 350 4.35 -2.05 33.83
N LEU A 351 5.04 -3.06 34.37
CA LEU A 351 4.82 -3.54 35.73
C LEU A 351 5.24 -2.50 36.79
N GLY A 352 6.30 -1.73 36.52
CA GLY A 352 6.70 -0.59 37.34
C GLY A 352 5.56 0.44 37.46
N TRP A 353 4.99 0.83 36.33
CA TRP A 353 3.87 1.78 36.29
C TRP A 353 2.58 1.22 36.91
N THR A 354 2.39 -0.11 36.86
CA THR A 354 1.21 -0.77 37.43
C THR A 354 1.34 -0.95 38.95
N PHE A 355 2.45 -1.51 39.43
CA PHE A 355 2.60 -1.93 40.83
C PHE A 355 3.23 -0.88 41.73
N PHE A 356 4.00 0.06 41.17
CA PHE A 356 4.72 1.11 41.93
C PHE A 356 4.38 2.53 41.40
N PRO A 357 3.08 2.88 41.27
CA PRO A 357 2.69 4.13 40.63
C PRO A 357 3.19 5.38 41.38
N GLU A 358 3.34 5.33 42.72
CA GLU A 358 3.83 6.43 43.52
C GLU A 358 5.29 6.75 43.18
N ASP A 359 6.15 5.72 43.06
CA ASP A 359 7.58 5.89 42.77
C ASP A 359 7.79 6.42 41.34
N TRP A 360 6.87 6.08 40.41
CA TRP A 360 6.98 6.48 39.03
C TRP A 360 6.24 7.80 38.72
N SER A 361 5.42 8.33 39.58
CA SER A 361 4.63 9.55 39.31
C SER A 361 5.48 10.81 39.08
N GLY A 362 6.65 10.89 39.70
CA GLY A 362 7.64 11.97 39.56
C GLY A 362 8.66 11.75 38.42
N GLU A 363 8.68 10.59 37.82
CA GLU A 363 9.66 10.23 36.78
C GLU A 363 9.23 10.74 35.39
N PRO A 364 10.13 11.39 34.59
CA PRO A 364 9.76 11.97 33.28
C PRO A 364 9.79 10.92 32.18
N PHE A 365 8.74 10.13 32.05
CA PHE A 365 8.64 9.09 31.01
C PHE A 365 7.62 9.40 29.90
N ILE A 366 6.71 10.39 30.08
CA ILE A 366 5.68 10.74 29.10
C ILE A 366 6.27 11.65 28.03
N ARG A 367 6.31 11.19 26.78
CA ARG A 367 6.85 11.97 25.67
C ARG A 367 5.86 13.01 25.17
N ILE A 368 6.30 14.29 25.12
CA ILE A 368 5.57 15.41 24.54
C ILE A 368 6.17 15.72 23.16
N LYS A 369 5.38 15.51 22.10
CA LYS A 369 5.80 15.73 20.70
C LYS A 369 5.73 17.20 20.32
N SER A 370 4.69 17.94 20.77
CA SER A 370 4.46 19.34 20.41
C SER A 370 5.48 20.28 21.08
N SER A 371 6.21 21.06 20.27
CA SER A 371 7.10 22.13 20.76
C SER A 371 6.30 23.30 21.34
N GLU A 372 5.14 23.60 20.78
CA GLU A 372 4.26 24.67 21.20
C GLU A 372 3.70 24.40 22.60
N MET A 373 3.16 23.19 22.84
CA MET A 373 2.69 22.79 24.16
C MET A 373 3.82 22.85 25.21
N ARG A 374 5.03 22.39 24.86
CA ARG A 374 6.18 22.48 25.77
C ARG A 374 6.50 23.91 26.17
N GLN A 375 6.48 24.81 25.20
CA GLN A 375 6.79 26.21 25.45
C GLN A 375 5.70 26.91 26.29
N GLN A 376 4.43 26.68 25.98
CA GLN A 376 3.31 27.31 26.69
C GLN A 376 3.17 26.80 28.13
N LEU A 377 3.40 25.51 28.37
CA LEU A 377 3.28 24.91 29.69
C LEU A 377 4.60 24.87 30.48
N GLY A 378 5.72 25.29 29.90
CA GLY A 378 7.05 25.24 30.54
C GLY A 378 7.55 23.80 30.76
N LEU A 379 7.21 22.85 29.83
CA LEU A 379 7.54 21.44 29.96
C LEU A 379 8.72 21.06 29.06
N GLU A 380 9.47 20.05 29.50
CA GLU A 380 10.54 19.43 28.66
C GLU A 380 9.98 18.44 27.65
N LYS A 381 10.88 17.81 26.88
CA LYS A 381 10.55 16.76 25.91
C LYS A 381 9.89 15.53 26.57
N TYR A 382 10.26 15.24 27.78
CA TYR A 382 9.68 14.20 28.63
C TYR A 382 9.17 14.83 29.91
N ALA A 383 7.96 14.49 30.31
CA ALA A 383 7.33 14.98 31.53
C ALA A 383 6.91 13.81 32.43
N SER A 384 6.83 14.08 33.73
CA SER A 384 6.26 13.16 34.71
C SER A 384 4.73 13.33 34.74
N VAL A 385 4.05 12.36 35.35
CA VAL A 385 2.58 12.48 35.59
C VAL A 385 2.28 13.72 36.43
N ASN A 386 3.08 13.98 37.46
CA ASN A 386 2.90 15.12 38.35
C ASN A 386 3.03 16.49 37.68
N ALA A 387 3.76 16.57 36.58
CA ALA A 387 3.97 17.82 35.82
C ALA A 387 2.67 18.38 35.19
N PHE A 388 1.61 17.55 35.09
CA PHE A 388 0.31 17.97 34.56
C PHE A 388 -0.69 18.38 35.63
N PHE A 389 -0.23 18.48 36.90
CA PHE A 389 -0.99 18.98 38.00
C PHE A 389 -0.29 20.20 38.62
N ARG A 390 -0.99 21.33 38.77
CA ARG A 390 -0.49 22.55 39.42
C ARG A 390 -1.46 22.91 40.53
N ASP A 391 -0.96 23.07 41.74
CA ASP A 391 -1.76 23.40 42.94
C ASP A 391 -2.94 22.43 43.16
N GLY A 392 -2.76 21.17 42.73
CA GLY A 392 -3.77 20.12 42.79
C GLY A 392 -4.78 20.11 41.64
N GLU A 393 -4.72 21.09 40.73
CA GLU A 393 -5.60 21.16 39.57
C GLU A 393 -4.96 20.52 38.31
N TYR A 394 -5.80 19.82 37.54
CA TYR A 394 -5.38 19.17 36.27
C TYR A 394 -5.41 20.20 35.12
N ILE A 395 -4.21 20.53 34.60
CA ILE A 395 -4.06 21.65 33.66
C ILE A 395 -4.48 21.36 32.21
N LEU A 396 -4.65 20.07 31.83
CA LEU A 396 -5.01 19.69 30.47
C LEU A 396 -6.52 19.49 30.24
N GLY A 397 -7.32 19.46 31.32
CA GLY A 397 -8.75 19.12 31.26
C GLY A 397 -9.54 19.98 30.28
N GLN A 398 -9.48 21.31 30.48
CA GLN A 398 -10.22 22.23 29.60
C GLN A 398 -9.71 22.25 28.16
N PRO A 399 -8.39 22.37 27.86
CA PRO A 399 -7.90 22.32 26.50
C PRO A 399 -8.23 21.00 25.75
N ALA A 400 -8.17 19.85 26.43
CA ALA A 400 -8.52 18.56 25.85
C ALA A 400 -10.02 18.46 25.54
N TYR A 401 -10.86 18.97 26.45
CA TYR A 401 -12.32 19.07 26.29
C TYR A 401 -12.68 19.93 25.07
N ASP A 402 -12.08 21.13 24.96
CA ASP A 402 -12.34 22.09 23.88
C ASP A 402 -11.97 21.46 22.51
N TYR A 403 -10.88 20.71 22.45
CA TYR A 403 -10.51 19.98 21.23
C TYR A 403 -11.52 18.87 20.89
N ALA A 404 -11.92 18.07 21.87
CA ALA A 404 -12.83 16.94 21.66
C ALA A 404 -14.23 17.41 21.20
N HIS A 405 -14.71 18.55 21.69
CA HIS A 405 -16.02 19.12 21.34
C HIS A 405 -15.98 20.08 20.15
N GLY A 406 -14.81 20.27 19.54
CA GLY A 406 -14.66 21.08 18.34
C GLY A 406 -14.68 22.58 18.56
N THR A 407 -14.63 23.03 19.82
CA THR A 407 -14.62 24.46 20.21
C THR A 407 -13.30 25.13 19.77
N ASN A 408 -12.18 24.41 19.96
CA ASN A 408 -10.87 24.87 19.50
C ASN A 408 -10.03 23.67 18.98
N LYS A 409 -9.64 23.71 17.70
CA LYS A 409 -8.91 22.63 17.01
C LYS A 409 -7.48 22.99 16.62
N ASP A 410 -6.86 23.94 17.32
CA ASP A 410 -5.48 24.31 17.06
C ASP A 410 -4.47 23.23 17.48
N ALA A 411 -3.20 23.42 17.14
CA ALA A 411 -2.13 22.45 17.41
C ALA A 411 -1.86 22.27 18.91
N PHE A 412 -2.09 23.31 19.73
CA PHE A 412 -1.92 23.24 21.17
C PHE A 412 -3.00 22.38 21.83
N HIS A 413 -4.29 22.64 21.54
CA HIS A 413 -5.42 21.88 22.08
C HIS A 413 -5.37 20.41 21.63
N LYS A 414 -4.98 20.15 20.38
CA LYS A 414 -4.72 18.78 19.89
C LYS A 414 -3.63 18.08 20.70
N ALA A 415 -2.52 18.76 20.97
CA ALA A 415 -1.43 18.20 21.75
C ALA A 415 -1.83 17.93 23.21
N CYS A 416 -2.67 18.79 23.79
CA CYS A 416 -3.24 18.58 25.14
C CYS A 416 -4.12 17.32 25.15
N ALA A 417 -5.01 17.15 24.16
CA ALA A 417 -5.84 15.97 24.02
C ALA A 417 -5.02 14.68 23.81
N ASP A 418 -3.93 14.72 23.02
CA ASP A 418 -3.02 13.58 22.83
C ASP A 418 -2.34 13.17 24.16
N ILE A 419 -1.97 14.12 25.02
CA ILE A 419 -1.37 13.83 26.33
C ILE A 419 -2.43 13.39 27.34
N ASP A 420 -3.61 14.00 27.32
CA ASP A 420 -4.75 13.58 28.15
C ASP A 420 -5.09 12.10 27.89
N SER A 421 -5.17 11.68 26.62
CA SER A 421 -5.38 10.28 26.27
C SER A 421 -4.30 9.35 26.85
N LYS A 422 -3.03 9.76 26.86
CA LYS A 422 -1.95 8.98 27.47
C LYS A 422 -2.10 8.86 28.99
N LEU A 423 -2.51 9.94 29.64
CA LEU A 423 -2.75 9.92 31.09
C LEU A 423 -3.95 9.04 31.43
N GLN A 424 -5.01 9.07 30.63
CA GLN A 424 -6.15 8.16 30.78
C GLN A 424 -5.73 6.70 30.63
N MET A 425 -4.88 6.39 29.63
CA MET A 425 -4.29 5.04 29.49
C MET A 425 -3.49 4.63 30.74
N MET A 426 -2.73 5.54 31.35
CA MET A 426 -2.01 5.28 32.60
C MET A 426 -2.96 5.05 33.78
N MET A 427 -4.08 5.78 33.86
CA MET A 427 -5.09 5.59 34.89
C MET A 427 -5.78 4.22 34.79
N THR A 428 -6.18 3.82 33.59
CA THR A 428 -6.78 2.49 33.34
C THR A 428 -5.78 1.37 33.67
N LEU A 429 -4.49 1.57 33.34
CA LEU A 429 -3.43 0.62 33.67
C LEU A 429 -3.33 0.39 35.19
N ARG A 430 -3.36 1.49 35.98
CA ARG A 430 -3.35 1.42 37.45
C ARG A 430 -4.56 0.69 38.01
N GLN A 431 -5.69 0.77 37.34
CA GLN A 431 -6.92 0.06 37.73
C GLN A 431 -6.86 -1.43 37.33
N GLY A 432 -5.85 -1.88 36.52
CA GLY A 432 -5.74 -3.24 36.03
C GLY A 432 -6.73 -3.61 34.92
N THR A 433 -7.57 -2.67 34.50
CA THR A 433 -8.63 -2.89 33.49
C THR A 433 -8.11 -3.43 32.16
N PRO A 434 -6.93 -3.01 31.61
CA PRO A 434 -6.43 -3.53 30.36
C PRO A 434 -5.95 -4.99 30.40
N PHE A 435 -5.77 -5.57 31.60
CA PHE A 435 -5.23 -6.93 31.73
C PHE A 435 -6.31 -8.00 31.59
N THR A 436 -6.81 -8.21 30.40
CA THR A 436 -7.76 -9.27 30.02
C THR A 436 -7.02 -10.62 29.92
N LEU A 437 -6.59 -11.14 31.07
CA LEU A 437 -5.69 -12.31 31.18
C LEU A 437 -6.44 -13.64 31.38
N TYR A 438 -7.71 -13.61 31.73
CA TYR A 438 -8.42 -14.77 32.27
C TYR A 438 -9.48 -15.30 31.31
N PRO A 439 -9.18 -16.38 30.54
CA PRO A 439 -10.15 -16.98 29.64
C PRO A 439 -11.15 -17.83 30.44
N TYR A 440 -12.41 -17.81 29.99
CA TYR A 440 -13.42 -18.74 30.43
C TYR A 440 -14.21 -19.25 29.25
N THR A 441 -14.32 -20.59 29.12
CA THR A 441 -15.05 -21.26 28.04
C THR A 441 -16.44 -21.69 28.55
N PHE A 442 -17.47 -21.07 27.99
CA PHE A 442 -18.87 -21.37 28.28
C PHE A 442 -19.30 -22.73 27.71
N PRO A 443 -20.41 -23.33 28.21
CA PRO A 443 -20.90 -24.64 27.75
C PRO A 443 -21.13 -24.75 26.23
N HIS A 444 -21.41 -23.67 25.56
CA HIS A 444 -21.59 -23.63 24.10
C HIS A 444 -20.27 -23.38 23.32
N HIS A 445 -19.12 -23.74 23.89
CA HIS A 445 -17.77 -23.56 23.30
C HIS A 445 -17.38 -22.12 22.97
N ARG A 446 -18.08 -21.13 23.52
CA ARG A 446 -17.70 -19.74 23.40
C ARG A 446 -16.71 -19.40 24.50
N THR A 447 -15.48 -19.01 24.14
CA THR A 447 -14.47 -18.53 25.09
C THR A 447 -14.46 -17.02 25.07
N LEU A 448 -14.44 -16.39 26.25
CA LEU A 448 -14.22 -14.95 26.45
C LEU A 448 -13.08 -14.76 27.45
N TRP A 449 -12.34 -13.66 27.28
CA TRP A 449 -11.25 -13.28 28.16
C TRP A 449 -11.68 -12.12 29.05
N PHE A 450 -11.40 -12.24 30.35
CA PHE A 450 -11.86 -11.29 31.36
C PHE A 450 -10.70 -10.54 32.02
N SER A 451 -10.94 -9.30 32.37
CA SER A 451 -10.11 -8.50 33.26
C SER A 451 -10.43 -8.86 34.72
N PRO A 452 -9.47 -8.71 35.66
CA PRO A 452 -9.69 -9.05 37.08
C PRO A 452 -10.75 -8.17 37.76
N PHE A 453 -11.13 -7.04 37.20
CA PHE A 453 -12.05 -6.06 37.81
C PHE A 453 -13.38 -5.92 37.06
N GLU A 454 -13.64 -6.81 36.14
CA GLU A 454 -14.84 -6.84 35.34
C GLU A 454 -16.00 -7.54 36.08
N ARG A 455 -17.24 -7.25 35.65
CA ARG A 455 -18.39 -7.99 36.16
C ARG A 455 -18.47 -9.35 35.46
N PHE A 456 -18.36 -10.43 36.23
CA PHE A 456 -18.42 -11.78 35.70
C PHE A 456 -19.86 -12.21 35.41
N PRO A 457 -20.10 -12.96 34.32
CA PRO A 457 -21.39 -13.53 34.01
C PRO A 457 -21.88 -14.50 35.11
N LYS A 458 -23.20 -14.59 35.28
CA LYS A 458 -23.82 -15.48 36.29
C LYS A 458 -23.54 -16.97 36.05
N GLU A 459 -23.25 -17.33 34.81
CA GLU A 459 -22.92 -18.68 34.36
C GLU A 459 -21.49 -19.10 34.77
N MET A 460 -20.63 -18.16 35.12
CA MET A 460 -19.27 -18.46 35.58
C MET A 460 -19.30 -19.04 36.98
N PRO A 461 -18.66 -20.18 37.24
CA PRO A 461 -18.55 -20.75 38.58
C PRO A 461 -17.90 -19.78 39.56
N ARG A 462 -18.39 -19.75 40.79
CA ARG A 462 -17.82 -18.86 41.83
C ARG A 462 -16.33 -19.10 42.06
N GLN A 463 -15.88 -20.36 41.91
CA GLN A 463 -14.47 -20.71 42.06
C GLN A 463 -13.58 -20.00 41.05
N ASP A 464 -14.01 -19.93 39.78
CA ASP A 464 -13.28 -19.20 38.72
C ASP A 464 -13.32 -17.71 38.99
N ALA A 465 -14.48 -17.14 39.27
CA ALA A 465 -14.62 -15.71 39.60
C ALA A 465 -13.76 -15.29 40.81
N ASP A 466 -13.71 -16.12 41.86
CA ASP A 466 -12.84 -15.89 43.00
C ASP A 466 -11.35 -16.00 42.65
N PHE A 467 -10.96 -16.95 41.83
CA PHE A 467 -9.59 -17.07 41.36
C PHE A 467 -9.16 -15.84 40.58
N ILE A 468 -9.94 -15.39 39.60
CA ILE A 468 -9.68 -14.21 38.79
C ILE A 468 -9.54 -12.96 39.67
N GLY A 469 -10.50 -12.70 40.55
CA GLY A 469 -10.51 -11.51 41.41
C GLY A 469 -9.36 -11.48 42.42
N ARG A 470 -8.93 -12.63 42.95
CA ARG A 470 -7.87 -12.71 43.97
C ARG A 470 -6.46 -12.69 43.41
N THR A 471 -6.21 -13.37 42.28
CA THR A 471 -4.85 -13.54 41.77
C THR A 471 -4.17 -12.22 41.43
N PHE A 472 -4.84 -11.29 40.75
CA PHE A 472 -4.27 -9.99 40.41
C PHE A 472 -4.04 -9.08 41.63
N ALA A 473 -5.01 -9.09 42.55
CA ALA A 473 -4.88 -8.38 43.83
C ALA A 473 -3.68 -8.93 44.61
N THR A 474 -3.50 -10.25 44.62
CA THR A 474 -2.34 -10.90 45.25
C THR A 474 -1.02 -10.45 44.62
N LEU A 475 -0.95 -10.48 43.25
CA LEU A 475 0.22 -10.00 42.53
C LEU A 475 0.60 -8.57 42.93
N PHE A 476 -0.39 -7.66 43.03
CA PHE A 476 -0.17 -6.28 43.45
C PHE A 476 0.43 -6.16 44.84
N VAL A 477 -0.16 -6.85 45.82
CA VAL A 477 0.27 -6.79 47.22
C VAL A 477 1.64 -7.43 47.42
N VAL A 478 1.87 -8.62 46.79
CA VAL A 478 3.11 -9.39 46.98
C VAL A 478 4.28 -8.73 46.25
N ALA A 479 4.05 -8.17 45.04
CA ALA A 479 5.07 -7.42 44.32
C ALA A 479 5.56 -6.20 45.10
N ARG A 480 4.66 -5.47 45.75
CA ARG A 480 5.01 -4.31 46.61
C ARG A 480 5.81 -4.71 47.84
N ARG A 481 5.65 -5.94 48.33
CA ARG A 481 6.44 -6.49 49.46
C ARG A 481 7.81 -7.00 49.01
N GLY A 482 8.10 -7.06 47.69
CA GLY A 482 9.34 -7.58 47.15
C GLY A 482 9.46 -9.12 47.15
N ASP A 483 8.36 -9.85 47.42
CA ASP A 483 8.35 -11.31 47.40
C ASP A 483 8.09 -11.81 45.94
N PHE A 484 9.13 -11.75 45.15
CA PHE A 484 9.06 -12.16 43.75
C PHE A 484 8.97 -13.67 43.52
N ALA A 485 9.29 -14.49 44.53
CA ALA A 485 9.08 -15.93 44.47
C ALA A 485 7.57 -16.24 44.41
N THR A 486 6.79 -15.64 45.30
CA THR A 486 5.33 -15.77 45.31
C THR A 486 4.70 -15.12 44.09
N VAL A 487 5.25 -13.99 43.59
CA VAL A 487 4.79 -13.40 42.31
C VAL A 487 4.96 -14.42 41.18
N ASN A 488 6.14 -15.03 41.04
CA ASN A 488 6.42 -16.00 39.97
C ASN A 488 5.51 -17.24 40.05
N SER A 489 5.26 -17.79 41.23
CA SER A 489 4.34 -18.92 41.39
C SER A 489 2.89 -18.55 41.07
N THR A 490 2.48 -17.32 41.36
CA THR A 490 1.14 -16.82 40.96
C THR A 490 1.03 -16.64 39.45
N LEU A 491 2.08 -16.15 38.79
CA LEU A 491 2.14 -16.05 37.31
C LEU A 491 2.06 -17.44 36.65
N ASP A 492 2.76 -18.43 37.22
CA ASP A 492 2.70 -19.81 36.73
C ASP A 492 1.28 -20.43 36.91
N ALA A 493 0.59 -20.14 38.02
CA ALA A 493 -0.79 -20.51 38.22
C ALA A 493 -1.78 -19.86 37.24
N ILE A 494 -1.57 -18.59 36.89
CA ILE A 494 -2.33 -17.90 35.85
C ILE A 494 -2.07 -18.56 34.48
N ALA A 495 -0.82 -18.88 34.14
CA ALA A 495 -0.48 -19.54 32.89
C ALA A 495 -1.14 -20.93 32.77
N GLU A 496 -1.18 -21.72 33.86
CA GLU A 496 -1.85 -23.00 33.90
C GLU A 496 -3.38 -22.83 33.75
N TYR A 497 -3.97 -21.85 34.42
CA TYR A 497 -5.38 -21.48 34.22
C TYR A 497 -5.70 -21.13 32.78
N GLN A 498 -4.85 -20.34 32.11
CA GLN A 498 -5.00 -20.00 30.69
C GLN A 498 -5.01 -21.25 29.81
N GLN A 499 -4.09 -22.19 30.05
CA GLN A 499 -4.02 -23.44 29.25
C GLN A 499 -5.24 -24.33 29.45
N HIS A 500 -5.78 -24.34 30.67
CA HIS A 500 -6.96 -25.18 31.01
C HIS A 500 -8.26 -24.59 30.45
N ASN A 501 -8.47 -23.28 30.60
CA ASN A 501 -9.73 -22.59 30.28
C ASN A 501 -9.76 -21.88 28.93
N GLY A 502 -8.62 -21.73 28.22
CA GLY A 502 -8.54 -20.99 26.99
C GLY A 502 -9.15 -21.64 25.76
N GLY A 503 -9.42 -22.97 25.80
CA GLY A 503 -10.09 -23.70 24.74
C GLY A 503 -9.53 -23.43 23.35
N ASN A 504 -10.42 -23.18 22.39
CA ASN A 504 -10.06 -22.91 21.00
C ASN A 504 -9.52 -21.48 20.75
N SER A 505 -9.51 -20.63 21.79
CA SER A 505 -8.98 -19.26 21.65
C SER A 505 -7.46 -19.19 21.75
N LEU A 506 -6.80 -20.24 22.24
CA LEU A 506 -5.35 -20.25 22.41
C LEU A 506 -4.64 -20.24 21.04
N PRO A 507 -3.68 -19.29 20.83
CA PRO A 507 -2.92 -19.24 19.60
C PRO A 507 -1.98 -20.45 19.46
N SER A 508 -1.73 -20.86 18.23
CA SER A 508 -0.81 -21.96 17.93
C SER A 508 0.63 -21.64 18.37
N LYS A 509 1.42 -22.67 18.66
CA LYS A 509 2.84 -22.50 19.00
C LYS A 509 3.63 -21.76 17.91
N SER A 510 3.28 -21.96 16.63
CA SER A 510 3.90 -21.26 15.49
C SER A 510 3.61 -19.76 15.55
N ARG A 511 2.37 -19.34 15.82
CA ARG A 511 1.98 -17.93 15.99
C ARG A 511 2.74 -17.27 17.13
N LEU A 512 2.80 -17.91 18.30
CA LEU A 512 3.53 -17.39 19.45
C LEU A 512 5.02 -17.24 19.16
N THR A 513 5.62 -18.20 18.45
CA THR A 513 7.02 -18.14 18.04
C THR A 513 7.27 -17.01 17.03
N ALA A 514 6.39 -16.88 16.03
CA ALA A 514 6.45 -15.81 15.04
C ALA A 514 6.33 -14.44 15.70
N GLU A 515 5.42 -14.28 16.66
CA GLU A 515 5.23 -13.04 17.40
C GLU A 515 6.44 -12.68 18.26
N LYS A 516 7.04 -13.62 18.96
CA LYS A 516 8.27 -13.42 19.72
C LYS A 516 9.43 -12.97 18.82
N ILE A 517 9.57 -13.56 17.62
CA ILE A 517 10.58 -13.15 16.64
C ILE A 517 10.29 -11.73 16.14
N TYR A 518 9.03 -11.44 15.81
CA TYR A 518 8.60 -10.13 15.32
C TYR A 518 8.83 -9.02 16.34
N ASN A 519 8.57 -9.29 17.62
CA ASN A 519 8.73 -8.36 18.73
C ASN A 519 10.19 -8.05 19.07
N ARG A 520 11.14 -8.94 18.69
CA ARG A 520 12.54 -8.84 19.10
C ARG A 520 13.26 -7.57 18.64
N LEU A 521 12.96 -7.07 17.43
CA LEU A 521 13.63 -5.91 16.83
C LEU A 521 12.64 -5.02 16.08
N PRO A 522 12.88 -3.70 16.03
CA PRO A 522 12.09 -2.78 15.19
C PRO A 522 12.54 -2.88 13.71
N TYR A 523 12.27 -4.01 13.05
CA TYR A 523 12.78 -4.35 11.72
C TYR A 523 12.51 -3.27 10.68
N THR A 524 11.29 -2.70 10.65
CA THR A 524 10.92 -1.67 9.67
C THR A 524 11.70 -0.38 9.86
N THR A 525 11.95 0.03 11.12
CA THR A 525 12.81 1.19 11.44
C THR A 525 14.24 0.97 10.98
N ILE A 526 14.80 -0.22 11.26
CA ILE A 526 16.15 -0.57 10.83
C ILE A 526 16.23 -0.57 9.30
N LEU A 527 15.27 -1.18 8.64
CA LEU A 527 15.24 -1.28 7.17
C LEU A 527 15.09 0.07 6.48
N PHE A 528 14.26 1.01 6.99
CA PHE A 528 14.17 2.31 6.33
C PHE A 528 15.47 3.10 6.41
N ILE A 529 16.12 3.11 7.58
CA ILE A 529 17.42 3.78 7.75
C ILE A 529 18.46 3.15 6.81
N LEU A 530 18.55 1.82 6.82
CA LEU A 530 19.47 1.07 5.96
C LEU A 530 19.23 1.35 4.48
N ASN A 531 17.99 1.25 4.03
CA ASN A 531 17.65 1.43 2.62
C ASN A 531 17.87 2.87 2.15
N LEU A 532 17.50 3.89 2.94
CA LEU A 532 17.78 5.29 2.57
C LEU A 532 19.28 5.58 2.52
N THR A 533 20.06 5.10 3.49
CA THR A 533 21.52 5.32 3.51
C THR A 533 22.21 4.59 2.36
N LEU A 534 21.84 3.35 2.08
CA LEU A 534 22.38 2.59 0.93
C LEU A 534 21.93 3.19 -0.40
N GLY A 535 20.71 3.70 -0.49
CA GLY A 535 20.20 4.41 -1.65
C GLY A 535 21.01 5.68 -1.94
N MET A 536 21.22 6.52 -0.95
CA MET A 536 22.05 7.73 -1.07
C MET A 536 23.51 7.39 -1.42
N LEU A 537 24.09 6.39 -0.77
CA LEU A 537 25.43 5.91 -1.11
C LEU A 537 25.52 5.46 -2.58
N THR A 538 24.50 4.72 -3.05
CA THR A 538 24.44 4.25 -4.44
C THR A 538 24.36 5.42 -5.43
N VAL A 539 23.60 6.48 -5.13
CA VAL A 539 23.56 7.71 -5.92
C VAL A 539 24.93 8.41 -5.97
N VAL A 540 25.63 8.50 -4.86
CA VAL A 540 26.99 9.07 -4.80
C VAL A 540 27.97 8.25 -5.65
N LEU A 541 27.90 6.92 -5.56
CA LEU A 541 28.74 6.03 -6.38
C LEU A 541 28.41 6.15 -7.88
N LEU A 542 27.13 6.28 -8.21
CA LEU A 542 26.67 6.52 -9.59
C LEU A 542 27.20 7.88 -10.12
N ALA A 543 27.17 8.92 -9.28
CA ALA A 543 27.72 10.23 -9.62
C ALA A 543 29.23 10.16 -9.88
N ARG A 544 29.98 9.51 -9.00
CA ARG A 544 31.45 9.30 -9.15
C ARG A 544 31.79 8.47 -10.40
N HIS A 545 30.99 7.42 -10.66
CA HIS A 545 31.17 6.57 -11.85
C HIS A 545 30.96 7.35 -13.14
N SER A 546 30.00 8.26 -13.16
CA SER A 546 29.74 9.15 -14.31
C SER A 546 30.85 10.17 -14.53
N HIS A 547 31.34 10.83 -13.48
CA HIS A 547 32.47 11.79 -13.58
C HIS A 547 33.74 11.11 -14.12
N ARG A 548 34.04 9.92 -13.58
CA ARG A 548 35.21 9.14 -14.01
C ARG A 548 35.16 8.77 -15.50
N ASN A 549 33.97 8.44 -16.02
CA ASN A 549 33.77 8.14 -17.43
C ASN A 549 33.89 9.40 -18.33
N ASP A 550 33.44 10.57 -17.86
CA ASP A 550 33.54 11.84 -18.59
C ASP A 550 35.01 12.34 -18.65
N ASP A 551 35.77 12.20 -17.56
CA ASP A 551 37.19 12.57 -17.53
C ASP A 551 38.05 11.64 -18.41
N THR A 552 37.73 10.35 -18.42
CA THR A 552 38.40 9.37 -19.29
C THR A 552 38.11 9.66 -20.76
N LYS A 553 36.88 10.05 -21.12
CA LYS A 553 36.53 10.45 -22.48
C LYS A 553 37.22 11.74 -22.91
N LYS A 554 37.29 12.74 -22.03
CA LYS A 554 37.99 14.01 -22.31
C LYS A 554 39.48 13.76 -22.51
N HIS A 555 40.11 12.93 -21.67
CA HIS A 555 41.54 12.63 -21.77
C HIS A 555 41.86 11.83 -23.04
N CYS A 556 40.99 10.94 -23.44
CA CYS A 556 41.16 10.15 -24.67
C CYS A 556 40.96 10.98 -25.94
N ASN A 557 40.01 11.90 -25.97
CA ASN A 557 39.83 12.82 -27.08
C ASN A 557 41.04 13.78 -27.24
N THR A 558 41.61 14.24 -26.12
CA THR A 558 42.82 15.10 -26.14
C THR A 558 44.07 14.33 -26.61
N LYS A 559 44.21 13.05 -26.27
CA LYS A 559 45.29 12.18 -26.77
C LYS A 559 45.12 11.83 -28.27
N LYS A 560 43.91 11.57 -28.72
CA LYS A 560 43.58 11.30 -30.12
C LYS A 560 43.91 12.55 -31.04
N GLN A 561 43.67 13.76 -30.55
CA GLN A 561 44.03 15.01 -31.20
C GLN A 561 45.57 15.22 -31.25
N ARG A 562 46.36 14.60 -30.39
CA ARG A 562 47.83 14.66 -30.33
C ARG A 562 48.54 13.47 -31.00
N GLY A 563 47.83 12.63 -31.78
CA GLY A 563 48.46 11.51 -32.55
C GLY A 563 48.94 10.33 -31.75
N GLY A 564 48.55 10.20 -30.46
CA GLY A 564 49.00 9.10 -29.56
C GLY A 564 48.03 7.94 -29.47
N SER A 565 48.55 6.71 -29.51
CA SER A 565 47.79 5.48 -29.27
C SER A 565 47.42 5.35 -27.79
N CYS A 566 46.17 4.98 -27.50
CA CYS A 566 45.68 4.78 -26.12
C CYS A 566 45.60 3.27 -25.84
N GLN A 567 46.64 2.69 -25.18
CA GLN A 567 46.63 1.30 -24.73
C GLN A 567 45.97 1.21 -23.36
N THR A 568 45.04 0.28 -23.24
CA THR A 568 44.28 0.03 -22.02
C THR A 568 44.79 -1.22 -21.30
N THR A 569 45.34 -1.07 -20.12
CA THR A 569 45.69 -2.20 -19.25
C THR A 569 44.48 -2.57 -18.37
N CYS A 570 43.94 -3.76 -18.55
CA CYS A 570 42.97 -4.32 -17.62
C CYS A 570 43.65 -4.67 -16.29
N HIS A 571 43.28 -3.96 -15.22
CA HIS A 571 43.57 -4.42 -13.85
C HIS A 571 42.38 -5.22 -13.34
N CYS A 572 42.60 -6.53 -13.17
CA CYS A 572 41.72 -7.47 -12.49
C CYS A 572 41.68 -7.21 -10.96
N ILE A 573 40.50 -7.51 -10.42
CA ILE A 573 40.21 -7.95 -9.06
C ILE A 573 40.25 -6.88 -7.98
N THR A 574 39.12 -6.17 -7.88
CA THR A 574 38.42 -5.88 -6.63
C THR A 574 36.93 -6.11 -6.87
N MET A 575 36.28 -6.89 -6.00
CA MET A 575 34.81 -7.04 -6.06
C MET A 575 34.21 -5.65 -6.16
N SER A 576 33.53 -5.39 -7.29
CA SER A 576 33.01 -4.06 -7.60
C SER A 576 32.04 -3.65 -6.49
N PRO A 577 32.11 -2.41 -5.94
CA PRO A 577 31.17 -1.92 -4.91
C PRO A 577 29.70 -2.15 -5.29
N ALA A 578 29.42 -2.19 -6.58
CA ALA A 578 28.10 -2.47 -7.14
C ALA A 578 27.61 -3.91 -6.88
N LEU A 579 28.49 -4.90 -6.79
CA LEU A 579 28.13 -6.27 -6.46
C LEU A 579 27.71 -6.38 -4.97
N TRP A 580 28.43 -5.70 -4.09
CA TRP A 580 28.07 -5.60 -2.67
C TRP A 580 26.70 -4.95 -2.49
N LEU A 581 26.40 -3.85 -3.18
CA LEU A 581 25.10 -3.18 -3.14
C LEU A 581 23.98 -4.08 -3.61
N ARG A 582 24.17 -4.85 -4.70
CA ARG A 582 23.20 -5.85 -5.13
C ARG A 582 22.94 -6.91 -4.04
N ASN A 583 24.00 -7.45 -3.43
CA ASN A 583 23.85 -8.47 -2.40
C ASN A 583 23.18 -7.91 -1.14
N LEU A 584 23.46 -6.66 -0.76
CA LEU A 584 22.77 -5.96 0.33
C LEU A 584 21.29 -5.71 -0.02
N GLN A 585 20.97 -5.45 -1.29
CA GLN A 585 19.59 -5.33 -1.74
C GLN A 585 18.83 -6.66 -1.63
N VAL A 586 19.48 -7.78 -1.97
CA VAL A 586 18.92 -9.12 -1.77
C VAL A 586 18.67 -9.38 -0.28
N LEU A 587 19.63 -9.06 0.58
CA LEU A 587 19.48 -9.24 2.02
C LEU A 587 18.35 -8.39 2.59
N SER A 588 18.25 -7.12 2.19
CA SER A 588 17.17 -6.23 2.61
C SER A 588 15.79 -6.74 2.15
N LEU A 589 15.71 -7.22 0.90
CA LEU A 589 14.47 -7.82 0.36
C LEU A 589 14.08 -9.08 1.13
N LEU A 590 15.02 -9.98 1.41
CA LEU A 590 14.77 -11.21 2.19
C LEU A 590 14.31 -10.87 3.61
N THR A 591 14.92 -9.87 4.25
CA THR A 591 14.51 -9.42 5.59
C THR A 591 13.08 -8.87 5.55
N LEU A 592 12.73 -8.04 4.58
CA LEU A 592 11.36 -7.51 4.43
C LEU A 592 10.35 -8.62 4.10
N THR A 593 10.76 -9.63 3.31
CA THR A 593 9.95 -10.83 3.06
C THR A 593 9.67 -11.59 4.37
N ALA A 594 10.69 -11.77 5.20
CA ALA A 594 10.54 -12.42 6.51
C ALA A 594 9.59 -11.62 7.43
N VAL A 595 9.68 -10.29 7.45
CA VAL A 595 8.77 -9.42 8.23
C VAL A 595 7.33 -9.59 7.77
N LEU A 596 7.06 -9.58 6.46
CA LEU A 596 5.72 -9.79 5.92
C LEU A 596 5.21 -11.21 6.21
N ALA A 597 6.06 -12.24 6.10
CA ALA A 597 5.71 -13.62 6.42
C ALA A 597 5.37 -13.80 7.92
N LEU A 598 6.14 -13.16 8.82
CA LEU A 598 5.83 -13.16 10.25
C LEU A 598 4.48 -12.49 10.54
N ARG A 599 4.19 -11.34 9.91
CA ARG A 599 2.88 -10.70 10.05
C ARG A 599 1.75 -11.61 9.57
N TRP A 600 1.92 -12.29 8.43
CA TRP A 600 0.94 -13.24 7.90
C TRP A 600 0.68 -14.39 8.88
N GLU A 601 1.74 -15.01 9.42
CA GLU A 601 1.60 -16.09 10.40
C GLU A 601 0.87 -15.62 11.67
N ILE A 602 1.21 -14.40 12.17
CA ILE A 602 0.61 -13.85 13.40
C ILE A 602 -0.88 -13.50 13.19
N SER A 603 -1.22 -12.79 12.11
CA SER A 603 -2.60 -12.38 11.81
C SER A 603 -3.48 -13.52 11.31
N GLY A 604 -2.87 -14.51 10.62
CA GLY A 604 -3.60 -15.56 9.88
C GLY A 604 -4.18 -15.07 8.55
N THR A 605 -3.93 -13.81 8.15
CA THR A 605 -4.41 -13.20 6.91
C THR A 605 -3.26 -12.60 6.13
N ILE A 606 -3.42 -12.46 4.79
CA ILE A 606 -2.41 -11.82 3.95
C ILE A 606 -2.19 -10.39 4.45
N PRO A 607 -0.92 -9.93 4.67
CA PRO A 607 -0.62 -8.62 5.26
C PRO A 607 -0.84 -7.48 4.26
N LEU A 608 -2.09 -7.22 3.91
CA LEU A 608 -2.60 -6.18 3.01
C LEU A 608 -3.89 -5.54 3.55
N GLY A 609 -4.19 -5.75 4.83
CA GLY A 609 -5.46 -5.38 5.45
C GLY A 609 -5.55 -3.90 5.87
N ASN A 610 -4.44 -3.22 6.06
CA ASN A 610 -4.40 -1.82 6.48
C ASN A 610 -3.34 -0.99 5.73
N GLY A 611 -3.33 0.33 5.95
CA GLY A 611 -2.41 1.26 5.30
C GLY A 611 -0.93 0.96 5.59
N TYR A 612 -0.61 0.54 6.81
CA TYR A 612 0.75 0.15 7.18
C TYR A 612 1.25 -1.05 6.36
N GLU A 613 0.46 -2.11 6.28
CA GLU A 613 0.80 -3.34 5.55
C GLU A 613 0.92 -3.12 4.04
N THR A 614 0.01 -2.33 3.46
CA THR A 614 0.07 -2.00 2.04
C THR A 614 1.30 -1.16 1.70
N THR A 615 1.74 -0.28 2.61
CA THR A 615 2.98 0.49 2.44
C THR A 615 4.22 -0.41 2.47
N LEU A 616 4.26 -1.41 3.39
CA LEU A 616 5.30 -2.44 3.40
C LEU A 616 5.32 -3.25 2.09
N ALA A 617 4.15 -3.60 1.57
CA ALA A 617 4.03 -4.34 0.32
C ALA A 617 4.56 -3.54 -0.89
N VAL A 618 4.26 -2.23 -0.99
CA VAL A 618 4.83 -1.37 -2.04
C VAL A 618 6.35 -1.26 -1.90
N ALA A 619 6.87 -1.13 -0.67
CA ALA A 619 8.31 -1.12 -0.40
C ALA A 619 8.99 -2.42 -0.88
N TRP A 620 8.37 -3.56 -0.58
CA TRP A 620 8.82 -4.88 -1.00
C TRP A 620 8.79 -5.03 -2.53
N MET A 621 7.66 -4.72 -3.17
CA MET A 621 7.49 -4.83 -4.61
C MET A 621 8.44 -3.92 -5.38
N SER A 622 8.63 -2.68 -4.92
CA SER A 622 9.57 -1.73 -5.54
C SER A 622 10.99 -2.28 -5.54
N GLN A 623 11.43 -2.85 -4.42
CA GLN A 623 12.76 -3.44 -4.30
C GLN A 623 12.90 -4.73 -5.11
N PHE A 624 11.86 -5.58 -5.12
CA PHE A 624 11.82 -6.82 -5.89
C PHE A 624 11.96 -6.54 -7.41
N PHE A 625 11.16 -5.65 -7.98
CA PHE A 625 11.20 -5.36 -9.40
C PHE A 625 12.49 -4.65 -9.82
N ALA A 626 13.02 -3.77 -8.96
CA ALA A 626 14.33 -3.18 -9.19
C ALA A 626 15.43 -4.25 -9.21
N LEU A 627 15.41 -5.20 -8.28
CA LEU A 627 16.36 -6.31 -8.22
C LEU A 627 16.25 -7.26 -9.43
N VAL A 628 15.02 -7.63 -9.84
CA VAL A 628 14.79 -8.44 -11.04
C VAL A 628 15.41 -7.76 -12.28
N PHE A 629 15.25 -6.44 -12.40
CA PHE A 629 15.87 -5.67 -13.47
C PHE A 629 17.40 -5.69 -13.37
N VAL A 630 17.98 -5.51 -12.19
CA VAL A 630 19.43 -5.59 -11.96
C VAL A 630 19.98 -6.95 -12.40
N ILE A 631 19.32 -8.03 -12.02
CA ILE A 631 19.75 -9.40 -12.35
C ILE A 631 19.65 -9.67 -13.85
N THR A 632 18.56 -9.22 -14.52
CA THR A 632 18.28 -9.57 -15.91
C THR A 632 18.97 -8.66 -16.92
N LYS A 633 19.17 -7.38 -16.61
CA LYS A 633 19.67 -6.34 -17.53
C LYS A 633 20.81 -5.51 -16.97
N GLY A 634 21.00 -5.50 -15.66
CA GLY A 634 22.01 -4.69 -14.97
C GLY A 634 23.36 -5.39 -14.75
N THR A 635 23.49 -6.68 -15.10
CA THR A 635 24.73 -7.46 -14.95
C THR A 635 25.29 -7.88 -16.29
N GLU A 636 26.60 -7.69 -16.48
CA GLU A 636 27.37 -8.16 -17.63
C GLU A 636 28.15 -9.40 -17.26
N ARG A 637 28.14 -10.43 -18.12
CA ARG A 637 29.06 -11.56 -18.04
C ARG A 637 30.39 -11.15 -18.66
N ILE A 638 31.44 -11.09 -17.87
CA ILE A 638 32.79 -10.92 -18.38
C ILE A 638 33.25 -12.31 -18.81
N HIS A 639 33.25 -12.57 -20.12
CA HIS A 639 33.93 -13.75 -20.65
C HIS A 639 35.43 -13.50 -20.49
N PRO A 640 36.21 -14.42 -19.91
CA PRO A 640 37.66 -14.32 -19.99
C PRO A 640 38.05 -14.32 -21.46
N LEU A 641 38.90 -13.37 -21.88
CA LEU A 641 39.45 -13.37 -23.21
C LEU A 641 40.07 -14.75 -23.46
N SER A 642 39.58 -15.45 -24.50
CA SER A 642 40.20 -16.68 -24.97
C SER A 642 41.64 -16.36 -25.32
N SER A 643 42.58 -17.11 -24.79
CA SER A 643 44.02 -17.04 -24.98
C SER A 643 44.46 -17.43 -26.40
N GLN A 644 43.75 -16.91 -27.43
CA GLN A 644 44.04 -17.23 -28.86
C GLN A 644 44.73 -16.14 -29.67
N THR A 645 45.38 -15.17 -29.03
CA THR A 645 46.18 -14.17 -29.77
C THR A 645 47.56 -13.96 -29.12
N VAL A 646 48.23 -15.04 -28.85
CA VAL A 646 49.68 -15.01 -28.64
C VAL A 646 50.29 -16.28 -29.24
N ILE A 647 50.34 -16.36 -30.59
CA ILE A 647 51.31 -17.24 -31.25
C ILE A 647 51.83 -16.42 -32.38
N SER A 648 53.02 -15.92 -32.20
CA SER A 648 54.14 -15.94 -33.13
C SER A 648 55.17 -14.96 -32.62
N ILE A 649 56.23 -15.48 -31.96
CA ILE A 649 57.65 -15.22 -32.23
C ILE A 649 58.43 -16.02 -31.16
N GLY A 650 59.06 -17.09 -31.61
CA GLY A 650 60.40 -17.52 -31.22
C GLY A 650 60.59 -18.25 -29.89
N GLY A 651 60.95 -19.55 -29.99
CA GLY A 651 61.98 -20.17 -29.12
C GLY A 651 61.49 -21.07 -27.95
N ALA A 652 61.57 -22.33 -28.22
CA ALA A 652 61.76 -23.55 -27.36
C ALA A 652 61.81 -23.45 -25.82
N ASP A 653 61.21 -24.56 -25.23
CA ASP A 653 61.47 -25.18 -23.95
C ASP A 653 60.90 -24.55 -22.66
N HIS A 654 59.74 -25.03 -22.21
CA HIS A 654 59.49 -25.81 -21.03
C HIS A 654 58.02 -26.11 -20.82
N LEU A 655 57.63 -27.34 -21.10
CA LEU A 655 56.40 -27.98 -20.66
C LEU A 655 56.55 -28.38 -19.21
N SER A 656 55.73 -27.87 -18.29
CA SER A 656 55.20 -28.64 -17.18
C SER A 656 54.26 -27.79 -16.32
N HIS A 657 53.08 -28.40 -15.99
CA HIS A 657 52.09 -28.00 -14.98
C HIS A 657 51.20 -26.77 -15.29
N LEU A 658 50.14 -27.00 -16.08
CA LEU A 658 48.92 -26.25 -16.01
C LEU A 658 47.91 -27.01 -15.14
N HIS A 659 47.81 -26.59 -13.87
CA HIS A 659 46.73 -26.95 -12.99
C HIS A 659 45.38 -26.39 -13.56
N ASP A 660 44.34 -27.20 -13.47
CA ASP A 660 42.93 -26.84 -13.68
C ASP A 660 42.54 -25.64 -12.74
N GLU A 661 42.57 -24.45 -13.25
CA GLU A 661 41.96 -23.31 -12.60
C GLU A 661 40.48 -23.24 -13.04
N HIS A 662 39.60 -23.52 -12.10
CA HIS A 662 38.16 -23.23 -12.21
C HIS A 662 37.95 -21.74 -12.51
N HIS A 663 37.64 -21.41 -13.75
CA HIS A 663 37.28 -20.06 -14.17
C HIS A 663 35.94 -19.65 -13.55
N HIS A 664 35.97 -18.94 -12.45
CA HIS A 664 34.81 -18.23 -11.93
C HIS A 664 34.46 -17.06 -12.86
N CYS A 665 33.33 -17.16 -13.56
CA CYS A 665 32.75 -16.05 -14.32
C CYS A 665 32.44 -14.89 -13.36
N LEU A 666 33.21 -13.80 -13.42
CA LEU A 666 32.97 -12.59 -12.66
C LEU A 666 31.81 -11.78 -13.29
N HIS A 667 30.72 -11.63 -12.57
CA HIS A 667 29.62 -10.75 -12.94
C HIS A 667 29.91 -9.30 -12.51
N ARG A 668 29.84 -8.35 -13.46
CA ARG A 668 29.96 -6.92 -13.15
C ARG A 668 28.59 -6.24 -13.29
N VAL A 669 28.22 -5.44 -12.30
CA VAL A 669 27.02 -4.58 -12.36
C VAL A 669 27.35 -3.33 -13.19
N ASN A 670 26.58 -3.05 -14.24
CA ASN A 670 26.74 -1.88 -15.11
C ASN A 670 26.09 -0.62 -14.51
N GLY A 671 26.32 0.56 -15.12
CA GLY A 671 25.78 1.84 -14.59
C GLY A 671 24.25 1.85 -14.53
N LEU A 672 23.57 1.11 -15.40
CA LEU A 672 22.11 0.95 -15.39
C LEU A 672 21.65 0.09 -14.21
N GLY A 673 22.37 -1.01 -13.93
CA GLY A 673 22.11 -1.84 -12.78
C GLY A 673 22.31 -1.07 -11.46
N LEU A 674 23.34 -0.23 -11.37
CA LEU A 674 23.58 0.61 -10.20
C LEU A 674 22.47 1.65 -10.00
N LEU A 675 21.96 2.24 -11.10
CA LEU A 675 20.80 3.15 -11.04
C LEU A 675 19.55 2.44 -10.52
N MET A 676 19.29 1.23 -10.97
CA MET A 676 18.13 0.46 -10.49
C MET A 676 18.28 -0.01 -9.05
N CYS A 677 19.51 -0.32 -8.59
CA CYS A 677 19.78 -0.54 -7.18
C CYS A 677 19.44 0.71 -6.35
N ALA A 678 19.87 1.91 -6.81
CA ALA A 678 19.53 3.17 -6.14
C ALA A 678 18.00 3.36 -6.05
N PHE A 679 17.26 3.12 -7.14
CA PHE A 679 15.80 3.24 -7.14
C PHE A 679 15.15 2.24 -6.17
N GLY A 680 15.57 0.98 -6.18
CA GLY A 680 15.05 -0.04 -5.27
C GLY A 680 15.26 0.33 -3.80
N PHE A 681 16.45 0.76 -3.43
CA PHE A 681 16.75 1.20 -2.07
C PHE A 681 15.99 2.47 -1.68
N LEU A 682 16.00 3.52 -2.52
CA LEU A 682 15.35 4.79 -2.21
C LEU A 682 13.83 4.67 -2.12
N LEU A 683 13.20 3.92 -3.04
CA LEU A 683 11.76 3.70 -3.01
C LEU A 683 11.35 2.86 -1.80
N SER A 684 12.01 1.74 -1.58
CA SER A 684 11.75 0.92 -0.40
C SER A 684 11.96 1.71 0.89
N GLY A 685 13.09 2.43 0.99
CA GLY A 685 13.38 3.29 2.15
C GLY A 685 12.35 4.40 2.35
N PHE A 686 11.87 5.03 1.27
CA PHE A 686 10.85 6.07 1.34
C PHE A 686 9.52 5.52 1.85
N PHE A 687 9.02 4.42 1.30
CA PHE A 687 7.75 3.84 1.76
C PHE A 687 7.84 3.31 3.20
N LEU A 688 8.97 2.71 3.58
CA LEU A 688 9.21 2.32 4.98
C LEU A 688 9.32 3.53 5.92
N LEU A 689 9.90 4.65 5.47
CA LEU A 689 9.90 5.91 6.23
C LEU A 689 8.48 6.45 6.41
N VAL A 690 7.67 6.43 5.35
CA VAL A 690 6.26 6.83 5.41
C VAL A 690 5.51 5.99 6.42
N SER A 691 5.67 4.66 6.41
CA SER A 691 5.04 3.78 7.40
C SER A 691 5.49 4.07 8.85
N HIS A 692 6.70 4.62 9.04
CA HIS A 692 7.24 4.95 10.36
C HIS A 692 6.78 6.32 10.87
N ILE A 693 6.69 7.32 10.01
CA ILE A 693 6.34 8.72 10.38
C ILE A 693 4.83 8.93 10.41
N SER A 694 4.11 8.20 9.57
CA SER A 694 2.69 8.43 9.38
C SER A 694 1.85 7.97 10.58
N LEU A 695 0.61 8.40 10.58
CA LEU A 695 -0.43 8.03 11.54
C LEU A 695 -0.94 6.58 11.34
N MET A 696 -0.24 5.76 10.53
CA MET A 696 -0.61 4.37 10.27
C MET A 696 -0.31 3.50 11.48
N ASP A 697 -1.31 2.76 11.93
CA ASP A 697 -1.16 1.86 13.07
C ASP A 697 -0.39 0.59 12.65
N PRO A 698 0.79 0.30 13.23
CA PRO A 698 1.54 -0.92 12.98
C PRO A 698 0.95 -2.15 13.68
N ALA A 699 -0.05 -1.98 14.55
CA ALA A 699 -0.65 -3.08 15.29
C ALA A 699 -1.17 -4.19 14.36
N ILE A 700 -1.11 -5.42 14.83
CA ILE A 700 -1.65 -6.59 14.14
C ILE A 700 -2.98 -6.90 14.80
N GLY A 701 -4.06 -6.83 14.03
CA GLY A 701 -5.41 -7.19 14.46
C GLY A 701 -6.11 -8.04 13.40
N PRO A 702 -7.26 -8.62 13.71
CA PRO A 702 -8.09 -9.30 12.73
C PRO A 702 -8.66 -8.29 11.73
N LEU A 703 -9.00 -8.78 10.54
CA LEU A 703 -9.67 -7.97 9.54
C LEU A 703 -11.14 -7.77 9.90
N MET A 704 -11.67 -6.58 9.60
CA MET A 704 -13.11 -6.37 9.64
C MET A 704 -13.82 -7.36 8.72
N PRO A 705 -15.05 -7.82 9.05
CA PRO A 705 -15.74 -8.85 8.29
C PRO A 705 -15.83 -8.58 6.77
N VAL A 706 -16.12 -7.34 6.39
CA VAL A 706 -16.23 -6.93 4.98
C VAL A 706 -14.90 -7.04 4.23
N LEU A 707 -13.76 -6.83 4.91
CA LEU A 707 -12.42 -6.91 4.33
C LEU A 707 -11.87 -8.34 4.25
N ASN A 708 -12.52 -9.30 4.90
CA ASN A 708 -12.11 -10.70 4.90
C ASN A 708 -12.54 -11.41 3.61
N SER A 709 -11.89 -11.05 2.50
CA SER A 709 -12.20 -11.57 1.16
C SER A 709 -10.92 -11.84 0.36
N PRO A 710 -10.74 -13.06 -0.19
CA PRO A 710 -9.60 -13.37 -1.06
C PRO A 710 -9.55 -12.47 -2.30
N LEU A 711 -10.72 -12.11 -2.84
CA LEU A 711 -10.82 -11.23 -4.01
C LEU A 711 -10.28 -9.82 -3.71
N LEU A 712 -10.58 -9.29 -2.51
CA LEU A 712 -10.02 -8.01 -2.05
C LEU A 712 -8.50 -8.07 -1.92
N SER A 713 -7.96 -9.14 -1.34
CA SER A 713 -6.49 -9.32 -1.21
C SER A 713 -5.80 -9.35 -2.57
N ILE A 714 -6.41 -10.00 -3.57
CA ILE A 714 -5.91 -10.02 -4.95
C ILE A 714 -5.98 -8.62 -5.57
N HIS A 715 -7.13 -7.91 -5.42
CA HIS A 715 -7.31 -6.53 -5.87
C HIS A 715 -6.20 -5.63 -5.32
N VAL A 716 -6.02 -5.59 -3.99
CA VAL A 716 -5.00 -4.77 -3.33
C VAL A 716 -3.59 -5.12 -3.82
N SER A 717 -3.28 -6.41 -4.02
CA SER A 717 -1.98 -6.85 -4.57
C SER A 717 -1.70 -6.23 -5.94
N PHE A 718 -2.68 -6.22 -6.86
CA PHE A 718 -2.54 -5.61 -8.18
C PHE A 718 -2.38 -4.10 -8.10
N MET A 719 -3.12 -3.42 -7.19
CA MET A 719 -3.00 -1.98 -6.96
C MET A 719 -1.59 -1.62 -6.45
N MET A 720 -1.09 -2.33 -5.44
CA MET A 720 0.24 -2.08 -4.86
C MET A 720 1.35 -2.36 -5.88
N MET A 721 1.22 -3.40 -6.69
CA MET A 721 2.15 -3.70 -7.78
C MET A 721 2.18 -2.57 -8.83
N SER A 722 1.03 -2.02 -9.18
CA SER A 722 0.94 -0.86 -10.07
C SER A 722 1.67 0.36 -9.48
N TYR A 723 1.42 0.69 -8.22
CA TYR A 723 2.06 1.83 -7.56
C TYR A 723 3.58 1.68 -7.46
N ALA A 724 4.08 0.46 -7.23
CA ALA A 724 5.51 0.17 -7.28
C ALA A 724 6.11 0.46 -8.67
N PHE A 725 5.49 -0.02 -9.76
CA PHE A 725 5.93 0.26 -11.12
C PHE A 725 5.87 1.75 -11.47
N LEU A 726 4.78 2.44 -11.11
CA LEU A 726 4.62 3.86 -11.37
C LEU A 726 5.63 4.71 -10.57
N SER A 727 5.98 4.31 -9.37
CA SER A 727 7.04 4.94 -8.58
C SER A 727 8.41 4.83 -9.27
N ILE A 728 8.72 3.68 -9.89
CA ILE A 728 9.94 3.54 -10.69
C ILE A 728 9.91 4.50 -11.90
N THR A 729 8.76 4.68 -12.57
CA THR A 729 8.64 5.64 -13.68
C THR A 729 8.85 7.07 -13.23
N PHE A 730 8.38 7.44 -12.04
CA PHE A 730 8.60 8.73 -11.41
C PHE A 730 10.10 8.99 -11.15
N PHE A 731 10.81 8.01 -10.58
CA PHE A 731 12.25 8.14 -10.34
C PHE A 731 13.06 8.21 -11.64
N CYS A 732 12.65 7.49 -12.70
CA CYS A 732 13.20 7.68 -14.04
C CYS A 732 13.01 9.12 -14.52
N GLY A 733 11.84 9.71 -14.24
CA GLY A 733 11.53 11.10 -14.56
C GLY A 733 12.45 12.07 -13.83
N LEU A 734 12.58 11.97 -12.52
CA LEU A 734 13.47 12.81 -11.72
C LEU A 734 14.93 12.69 -12.19
N ALA A 735 15.43 11.47 -12.37
CA ALA A 735 16.80 11.23 -12.80
C ALA A 735 17.08 11.83 -14.20
N ALA A 736 16.11 11.75 -15.12
CA ALA A 736 16.22 12.35 -16.46
C ALA A 736 16.22 13.88 -16.44
N LEU A 737 15.47 14.50 -15.54
CA LEU A 737 15.46 15.96 -15.37
C LEU A 737 16.77 16.47 -14.76
N ILE A 738 17.35 15.72 -13.82
CA ILE A 738 18.67 16.02 -13.22
C ILE A 738 19.79 15.83 -14.25
N ARG A 739 19.70 14.78 -15.10
CA ARG A 739 20.72 14.44 -16.10
C ARG A 739 20.12 14.32 -17.50
N PRO A 740 19.90 15.42 -18.22
CA PRO A 740 19.24 15.41 -19.53
C PRO A 740 19.92 14.52 -20.59
N ARG A 741 21.22 14.27 -20.47
CA ARG A 741 21.97 13.38 -21.39
C ARG A 741 21.52 11.93 -21.34
N THR A 742 20.91 11.49 -20.25
CA THR A 742 20.41 10.12 -20.08
C THR A 742 18.90 10.00 -20.32
N ALA A 743 18.22 11.09 -20.69
CA ALA A 743 16.76 11.15 -20.76
C ALA A 743 16.15 10.16 -21.76
N GLU A 744 16.79 9.91 -22.90
CA GLU A 744 16.30 8.92 -23.88
C GLU A 744 16.35 7.48 -23.35
N ALA A 745 17.46 7.11 -22.72
CA ALA A 745 17.61 5.78 -22.11
C ALA A 745 16.61 5.58 -20.97
N LEU A 746 16.46 6.61 -20.11
CA LEU A 746 15.50 6.59 -19.00
C LEU A 746 14.04 6.57 -19.49
N GLN A 747 13.74 7.18 -20.65
CA GLN A 747 12.41 7.08 -21.27
C GLN A 747 12.09 5.64 -21.71
N VAL A 748 13.06 4.90 -22.26
CA VAL A 748 12.88 3.50 -22.61
C VAL A 748 12.61 2.66 -21.36
N ILE A 749 13.39 2.86 -20.29
CA ILE A 749 13.20 2.15 -19.01
C ILE A 749 11.83 2.48 -18.42
N SER A 750 11.49 3.78 -18.34
CA SER A 750 10.20 4.23 -17.84
C SER A 750 9.04 3.57 -18.59
N ARG A 751 9.12 3.44 -19.92
CA ARG A 751 8.10 2.75 -20.72
C ARG A 751 8.03 1.25 -20.41
N VAL A 752 9.15 0.59 -20.15
CA VAL A 752 9.16 -0.83 -19.76
C VAL A 752 8.39 -1.07 -18.45
N PHE A 753 8.41 -0.12 -17.52
CA PHE A 753 7.64 -0.20 -16.28
C PHE A 753 6.22 0.36 -16.41
N LEU A 754 5.98 1.34 -17.28
CA LEU A 754 4.68 1.96 -17.49
C LEU A 754 3.63 0.97 -18.04
N TYR A 755 4.00 0.10 -19.00
CA TYR A 755 3.05 -0.85 -19.59
C TYR A 755 2.51 -1.85 -18.55
N PRO A 756 3.35 -2.60 -17.80
CA PRO A 756 2.83 -3.47 -16.74
C PRO A 756 2.11 -2.70 -15.64
N ALA A 757 2.52 -1.45 -15.33
CA ALA A 757 1.83 -0.61 -14.36
C ALA A 757 0.37 -0.35 -14.74
N ILE A 758 0.10 0.05 -15.98
CA ILE A 758 -1.26 0.31 -16.46
C ILE A 758 -2.07 -0.99 -16.54
N VAL A 759 -1.44 -2.10 -16.93
CA VAL A 759 -2.10 -3.41 -16.96
C VAL A 759 -2.53 -3.81 -15.55
N THR A 760 -1.63 -3.74 -14.58
CA THR A 760 -1.94 -4.11 -13.19
C THR A 760 -2.92 -3.12 -12.54
N LEU A 761 -2.85 -1.82 -12.84
CA LEU A 761 -3.81 -0.82 -12.37
C LEU A 761 -5.21 -1.10 -12.92
N GLY A 762 -5.34 -1.34 -14.22
CA GLY A 762 -6.63 -1.66 -14.84
C GLY A 762 -7.23 -2.95 -14.29
N ILE A 763 -6.45 -4.02 -14.17
CA ILE A 763 -6.89 -5.29 -13.58
C ILE A 763 -7.30 -5.06 -12.12
N GLY A 764 -6.50 -4.32 -11.35
CA GLY A 764 -6.79 -3.98 -9.97
C GLY A 764 -8.12 -3.27 -9.83
N ILE A 765 -8.37 -2.19 -10.58
CA ILE A 765 -9.64 -1.41 -10.54
C ILE A 765 -10.84 -2.34 -10.77
N PHE A 766 -10.79 -3.23 -11.77
CA PHE A 766 -11.94 -4.10 -12.08
C PHE A 766 -12.14 -5.23 -11.08
N LEU A 767 -11.07 -5.78 -10.51
CA LEU A 767 -11.19 -6.74 -9.41
C LEU A 767 -11.83 -6.08 -8.18
N GLY A 768 -11.47 -4.82 -7.90
CA GLY A 768 -12.11 -4.01 -6.87
C GLY A 768 -13.59 -3.78 -7.13
N ALA A 769 -13.95 -3.44 -8.37
CA ALA A 769 -15.34 -3.27 -8.77
C ALA A 769 -16.16 -4.57 -8.63
N ILE A 770 -15.61 -5.74 -8.96
CA ILE A 770 -16.26 -7.03 -8.75
C ILE A 770 -16.45 -7.31 -7.25
N TRP A 771 -15.42 -7.04 -6.43
CA TRP A 771 -15.50 -7.19 -4.99
C TRP A 771 -16.56 -6.24 -4.39
N ALA A 772 -16.59 -4.97 -4.77
CA ALA A 772 -17.57 -3.99 -4.31
C ALA A 772 -19.01 -4.44 -4.65
N ASN A 773 -19.23 -5.01 -5.84
CA ASN A 773 -20.53 -5.55 -6.23
C ASN A 773 -20.96 -6.77 -5.39
N ILE A 774 -20.03 -7.59 -4.92
CA ILE A 774 -20.32 -8.73 -4.04
C ILE A 774 -20.55 -8.26 -2.61
N SER A 775 -19.78 -7.27 -2.13
CA SER A 775 -19.82 -6.83 -0.73
C SER A 775 -20.91 -5.78 -0.46
N TRP A 776 -21.16 -4.87 -1.41
CA TRP A 776 -22.04 -3.70 -1.24
C TRP A 776 -23.20 -3.60 -2.24
N GLY A 777 -23.24 -4.48 -3.23
CA GLY A 777 -24.34 -4.50 -4.22
C GLY A 777 -24.18 -3.56 -5.41
N SER A 778 -23.13 -2.72 -5.43
CA SER A 778 -22.81 -1.84 -6.55
C SER A 778 -21.35 -2.06 -6.97
N TYR A 779 -21.12 -2.25 -8.29
CA TYR A 779 -19.78 -2.42 -8.81
C TYR A 779 -19.04 -1.09 -8.99
N TRP A 780 -19.72 0.06 -8.89
CA TRP A 780 -19.15 1.40 -8.99
C TRP A 780 -20.05 2.42 -8.30
N SER A 781 -19.56 3.09 -7.30
CA SER A 781 -20.30 4.06 -6.49
C SER A 781 -19.78 5.49 -6.60
N TRP A 782 -18.77 5.73 -7.43
CA TRP A 782 -18.07 7.02 -7.53
C TRP A 782 -17.42 7.49 -6.21
N ASP A 783 -17.15 6.56 -5.31
CA ASP A 783 -16.38 6.84 -4.10
C ASP A 783 -15.06 7.56 -4.46
N PRO A 784 -14.57 8.50 -3.62
CA PRO A 784 -13.32 9.22 -3.91
C PRO A 784 -12.14 8.33 -4.28
N LYS A 785 -12.01 7.14 -3.67
CA LYS A 785 -10.93 6.20 -3.95
C LYS A 785 -11.05 5.54 -5.34
N GLU A 786 -12.26 5.14 -5.72
CA GLU A 786 -12.55 4.64 -7.08
C GLU A 786 -12.30 5.72 -8.13
N THR A 787 -12.80 6.93 -7.86
CA THR A 787 -12.67 8.09 -8.75
C THR A 787 -11.20 8.47 -8.97
N TRP A 788 -10.39 8.56 -7.93
CA TRP A 788 -8.96 8.88 -8.06
C TRP A 788 -8.15 7.74 -8.67
N ALA A 789 -8.53 6.48 -8.47
CA ALA A 789 -7.94 5.35 -9.18
C ALA A 789 -8.20 5.43 -10.69
N LEU A 790 -9.43 5.78 -11.10
CA LEU A 790 -9.78 6.01 -12.50
C LEU A 790 -9.03 7.22 -13.08
N ILE A 791 -8.97 8.36 -12.36
CA ILE A 791 -8.19 9.55 -12.76
C ILE A 791 -6.72 9.16 -12.98
N THR A 792 -6.13 8.39 -12.07
CA THR A 792 -4.74 7.92 -12.20
C THR A 792 -4.57 7.05 -13.44
N PHE A 793 -5.48 6.09 -13.67
CA PHE A 793 -5.47 5.28 -14.88
C PHE A 793 -5.56 6.13 -16.15
N MET A 794 -6.48 7.10 -16.20
CA MET A 794 -6.66 8.02 -17.31
C MET A 794 -5.41 8.87 -17.56
N LEU A 795 -4.81 9.47 -16.54
CA LEU A 795 -3.59 10.28 -16.67
C LEU A 795 -2.43 9.47 -17.25
N TYR A 796 -2.14 8.30 -16.71
CA TYR A 796 -1.05 7.47 -17.21
C TYR A 796 -1.35 6.86 -18.58
N ALA A 797 -2.62 6.61 -18.94
CA ALA A 797 -3.01 6.15 -20.27
C ALA A 797 -2.65 7.15 -21.38
N ILE A 798 -2.67 8.47 -21.11
CA ILE A 798 -2.23 9.52 -22.05
C ILE A 798 -0.79 9.25 -22.51
N ALA A 799 0.08 8.79 -21.63
CA ALA A 799 1.49 8.53 -21.95
C ALA A 799 1.69 7.36 -22.93
N LEU A 800 0.69 6.48 -23.09
CA LEU A 800 0.72 5.43 -24.13
C LEU A 800 0.39 5.97 -25.53
N HIS A 801 -0.21 7.15 -25.64
CA HIS A 801 -0.65 7.76 -26.90
C HIS A 801 0.41 8.69 -27.52
N THR A 802 1.71 8.42 -27.31
CA THR A 802 2.82 9.26 -27.83
C THR A 802 2.81 9.38 -29.36
N GLN A 803 2.28 8.40 -30.10
CA GLN A 803 2.12 8.50 -31.56
C GLN A 803 1.09 9.56 -31.97
N SER A 804 0.03 9.72 -31.20
CA SER A 804 -0.99 10.75 -31.39
C SER A 804 -0.61 12.08 -30.74
N LEU A 805 0.32 12.08 -29.77
CA LEU A 805 0.80 13.25 -29.02
C LEU A 805 2.32 13.44 -29.20
N PRO A 806 2.81 13.94 -30.36
CA PRO A 806 4.24 14.02 -30.66
C PRO A 806 5.06 14.86 -29.67
N ARG A 807 4.42 15.87 -29.03
CA ARG A 807 5.10 16.67 -27.99
C ARG A 807 5.47 15.81 -26.78
N LEU A 808 4.62 14.87 -26.40
CA LEU A 808 4.85 13.94 -25.30
C LEU A 808 5.86 12.82 -25.68
N ALA A 809 6.13 12.61 -26.97
CA ALA A 809 7.17 11.69 -27.42
C ALA A 809 8.59 12.19 -27.12
N ARG A 810 8.77 13.52 -26.95
CA ARG A 810 10.07 14.13 -26.63
C ARG A 810 10.49 13.75 -25.21
N PRO A 811 11.74 13.29 -24.97
CA PRO A 811 12.16 12.76 -23.67
C PRO A 811 11.91 13.71 -22.51
N ARG A 812 12.28 14.99 -22.63
CA ARG A 812 12.08 15.99 -21.57
C ARG A 812 10.60 16.21 -21.23
N ALA A 813 9.73 16.35 -22.22
CA ALA A 813 8.29 16.54 -22.00
C ALA A 813 7.65 15.28 -21.37
N TYR A 814 8.07 14.09 -21.82
CA TYR A 814 7.62 12.82 -21.26
C TYR A 814 7.97 12.71 -19.77
N HIS A 815 9.21 13.02 -19.40
CA HIS A 815 9.64 12.90 -18.01
C HIS A 815 8.99 13.94 -17.10
N ILE A 816 8.81 15.19 -17.54
CA ILE A 816 8.02 16.20 -16.81
C ILE A 816 6.61 15.68 -16.58
N TYR A 817 5.99 15.12 -17.61
CA TYR A 817 4.64 14.55 -17.53
C TYR A 817 4.57 13.39 -16.52
N MET A 818 5.53 12.44 -16.54
CA MET A 818 5.58 11.32 -15.58
C MET A 818 5.73 11.78 -14.14
N VAL A 819 6.55 12.80 -13.90
CA VAL A 819 6.71 13.40 -12.56
C VAL A 819 5.41 14.03 -12.09
N PHE A 820 4.70 14.74 -12.97
CA PHE A 820 3.42 15.35 -12.64
C PHE A 820 2.31 14.32 -12.38
N CYS A 821 2.24 13.25 -13.19
CA CYS A 821 1.25 12.17 -13.00
C CYS A 821 1.38 11.49 -11.64
N PHE A 822 2.56 11.47 -11.04
CA PHE A 822 2.77 10.85 -9.72
C PHE A 822 1.97 11.53 -8.60
N LEU A 823 1.61 12.80 -8.76
CA LEU A 823 0.74 13.51 -7.81
C LEU A 823 -0.64 12.83 -7.69
N SER A 824 -1.15 12.22 -8.77
CA SER A 824 -2.41 11.47 -8.70
C SER A 824 -2.32 10.23 -7.82
N ILE A 825 -1.16 9.55 -7.79
CA ILE A 825 -0.92 8.41 -6.89
C ILE A 825 -0.88 8.88 -5.44
N LEU A 826 -0.17 10.00 -5.17
CA LEU A 826 -0.13 10.57 -3.82
C LEU A 826 -1.53 10.96 -3.36
N MET A 827 -2.35 11.52 -4.25
CA MET A 827 -3.75 11.83 -3.94
C MET A 827 -4.59 10.57 -3.72
N THR A 828 -4.49 9.56 -4.57
CA THR A 828 -5.23 8.30 -4.44
C THR A 828 -4.88 7.56 -3.14
N TYR A 829 -3.62 7.55 -2.75
CA TYR A 829 -3.13 6.77 -1.61
C TYR A 829 -3.20 7.54 -0.29
N PHE A 830 -2.75 8.80 -0.27
CA PHE A 830 -2.71 9.63 0.94
C PHE A 830 -3.87 10.63 1.01
N GLY A 831 -4.14 11.34 -0.09
CA GLY A 831 -5.16 12.37 -0.11
C GLY A 831 -6.55 11.82 0.22
N VAL A 832 -6.93 10.70 -0.39
CA VAL A 832 -8.23 10.08 -0.13
C VAL A 832 -8.32 9.53 1.30
N ASN A 833 -7.28 8.87 1.79
CA ASN A 833 -7.33 8.25 3.12
C ASN A 833 -7.30 9.26 4.28
N TYR A 834 -6.65 10.43 4.10
CA TYR A 834 -6.42 11.38 5.21
C TYR A 834 -7.10 12.74 5.04
N LEU A 835 -7.48 13.12 3.82
CA LEU A 835 -8.08 14.42 3.53
C LEU A 835 -9.53 14.30 3.06
N LEU A 836 -9.89 13.23 2.33
CA LEU A 836 -11.23 13.00 1.82
C LEU A 836 -11.86 11.83 2.59
N SER A 837 -13.09 12.00 3.05
CA SER A 837 -13.88 10.91 3.62
C SER A 837 -14.54 10.10 2.49
N GLY A 838 -14.74 8.78 2.71
CA GLY A 838 -15.41 7.90 1.73
C GLY A 838 -15.64 6.51 2.31
N MET A 839 -16.41 5.65 1.61
CA MET A 839 -16.72 4.28 2.04
C MET A 839 -15.47 3.39 2.16
N HIS A 840 -14.38 3.73 1.48
CA HIS A 840 -13.11 3.02 1.52
C HIS A 840 -12.08 3.59 2.51
N SER A 841 -12.43 4.57 3.36
CA SER A 841 -11.53 5.10 4.37
C SER A 841 -11.52 4.21 5.61
N TYR A 842 -10.68 3.17 5.59
CA TYR A 842 -10.43 2.25 6.70
C TYR A 842 -9.14 2.60 7.49
N ALA A 843 -8.69 3.85 7.43
CA ALA A 843 -7.48 4.31 8.12
C ALA A 843 -7.79 4.82 9.53
#